data_f14b54249c58f8d0547eee015d2b4f71
#
_entry.id   f14b54249c58f8d0547eee015d2b4f71
#
_cell.length_a   1.000
_cell.length_b   1.000
_cell.length_c   1.000
_cell.angle_alpha   90.00
_cell.angle_beta   90.00
_cell.angle_gamma   90.00
#
_symmetry.space_group_name_H-M   'P 1'
#
loop_
_entity.id
_entity.type
_entity.pdbx_description
1 polymer ?
#
loop_
_entity_poly.entity_id
_entity_poly.type
_entity_poly.pdbx_seq_one_letter_code
_entity_poly.pdbx_strand_id
1 'polypeptide(L)'
;MKRFIILFFTFFSTITQSQNLSLLPPIYNYSQTQYKAGMQNWQVSQCQDGILYVANNQGLLTFDGQVWQLYYLPQKKIARSVFADNSTSNLRVYVGSFEEFGYFQRNAQNQLVYTSLKDQLKNYTFHNDEVWQIFKYQDKIYFQTFSSYFVYDGSHVQAFTPQPAPFAMFPYGNKLYMQGMNAGFYRIDATQKLNLELSPEQLGGIIVEIIPYQGELLLITNKNGFFRYNPATSELRKFPTEMDALFPSLRINRALLTANNLLILGTLTEGLYAINPHNGKIFGHIHKKNGLNNNTVLGLYEDAQHNLWVALDNGVAMIEVPSRLRYLNLNGEVELISDMVLKDNVYYLASNKGVYTFKEGVLSKIPDFSNQVWFIKQFDHQVFVGHNKGVSELMGNHLQPLDNVGVGGMDLKKGVIHGQEVLVGSSYSVLTIYKKDAANRWVPSHIVNGYFDLTYRVEIDAFGNIWTSHTYKGVSKLSLTEDLKSVQRKVTYNQLKTKEALKLLKLRGKIIFTDGQQWFEYNDDKQNVLPYALLNEQLPQLATTHHIVPVNDNRFWFITPTDYYLVAFANGVYKIEEKIAFNQLQHPASEERATAFVTPEGNTYFCLDGSIALYTPKAPRVKLPTNLTLKSLRTYNRSTDLYTLENITPNIAIPYSKNNLQFDFQYPNFSKEHCQLWYQLEGYDKHWREVTNDFRVNYQNLPSGHYQLKAKVLNELGETLSHYTFPFAVITPWYRTVWAYIFYFAGFIGAGALVTALYLRYKMKKKERSFLRERLRRQRLLEAREQEVTKLQNQVLIAQLDYKSKSLAEATMMNITRNEFLTNLVTELETLLNSQRVSKAKSNLILQHIRDNISQEDQWQVFQENFDLIHKDFFKKLKELYPQLTPTDLRMAVLIRINYTSKEIAEMQNISLRGVETARYRLRKKLQLAEEDNLYDFFAQFN
;
A
#
# COMPACT_ATOMS: atom_id res chain seq x y z
N MET A 1 26.48 -21.11 75.64
CA MET A 1 25.95 -20.05 74.68
C MET A 1 26.13 -20.51 73.28
N LYS A 2 25.14 -21.11 72.68
CA LYS A 2 25.10 -21.47 71.23
C LYS A 2 24.04 -20.57 70.61
N ARG A 3 24.51 -19.70 69.64
CA ARG A 3 23.59 -18.85 68.86
C ARG A 3 23.05 -19.68 67.73
N PHE A 4 21.75 -19.82 67.67
CA PHE A 4 21.01 -20.29 66.47
C PHE A 4 20.85 -19.11 65.50
N ILE A 5 21.38 -19.30 64.28
CA ILE A 5 21.12 -18.41 63.16
C ILE A 5 19.95 -19.05 62.39
N ILE A 6 18.77 -18.40 62.40
CA ILE A 6 17.63 -18.79 61.57
C ILE A 6 17.80 -18.03 60.21
N LEU A 7 18.11 -18.78 59.17
CA LEU A 7 18.07 -18.27 57.79
C LEU A 7 16.61 -18.24 57.35
N PHE A 8 16.06 -17.02 57.17
CA PHE A 8 14.80 -16.81 56.49
C PHE A 8 15.05 -16.89 54.97
N PHE A 9 14.69 -18.01 54.35
CA PHE A 9 14.52 -18.09 52.91
C PHE A 9 13.21 -17.43 52.51
N THR A 10 13.23 -16.18 52.08
CA THR A 10 12.12 -15.56 51.38
C THR A 10 12.06 -16.15 49.97
N PHE A 11 11.13 -17.07 49.77
CA PHE A 11 10.68 -17.47 48.44
C PHE A 11 10.07 -16.24 47.77
N PHE A 12 10.79 -15.54 46.91
CA PHE A 12 10.21 -14.67 45.92
C PHE A 12 9.55 -15.58 44.86
N SER A 13 8.29 -15.91 45.08
CA SER A 13 7.44 -16.37 43.98
C SER A 13 7.27 -15.20 43.02
N THR A 14 8.05 -15.19 41.95
CA THR A 14 7.75 -14.39 40.79
C THR A 14 6.40 -14.90 40.26
N ILE A 15 5.33 -14.22 40.64
CA ILE A 15 4.06 -14.34 39.94
C ILE A 15 4.33 -13.80 38.56
N THR A 16 4.68 -14.67 37.61
CA THR A 16 4.57 -14.37 36.18
C THR A 16 3.08 -14.11 35.99
N GLN A 17 2.71 -12.84 35.82
CA GLN A 17 1.40 -12.47 35.33
C GLN A 17 1.28 -13.11 33.92
N SER A 18 0.61 -14.26 33.88
CA SER A 18 0.17 -14.87 32.66
C SER A 18 -0.69 -13.83 31.92
N GLN A 19 -0.19 -13.27 30.87
CA GLN A 19 -0.97 -12.36 30.04
C GLN A 19 -2.05 -13.19 29.36
N ASN A 20 -3.30 -12.91 29.66
CA ASN A 20 -4.43 -13.50 28.95
C ASN A 20 -4.39 -12.97 27.50
N LEU A 21 -3.88 -13.77 26.60
CA LEU A 21 -3.87 -13.48 25.17
C LEU A 21 -5.30 -13.62 24.62
N SER A 22 -5.77 -12.62 23.89
CA SER A 22 -7.11 -12.61 23.28
C SER A 22 -7.04 -12.38 21.78
N LEU A 23 -8.05 -12.89 21.08
CA LEU A 23 -8.24 -12.63 19.67
C LEU A 23 -8.71 -11.19 19.46
N LEU A 24 -7.88 -10.36 18.84
CA LEU A 24 -8.13 -8.94 18.61
C LEU A 24 -8.44 -8.66 17.13
N PRO A 25 -9.27 -7.67 16.84
CA PRO A 25 -9.42 -7.18 15.47
C PRO A 25 -8.09 -6.64 14.94
N PRO A 26 -7.92 -6.50 13.62
CA PRO A 26 -6.75 -5.87 13.04
C PRO A 26 -6.53 -4.46 13.59
N ILE A 27 -5.28 -4.15 13.93
CA ILE A 27 -4.87 -2.85 14.48
C ILE A 27 -3.83 -2.25 13.55
N TYR A 28 -4.15 -1.13 12.95
CA TYR A 28 -3.26 -0.41 12.05
C TYR A 28 -2.77 0.86 12.73
N ASN A 29 -1.46 0.95 12.96
CA ASN A 29 -0.84 2.10 13.58
C ASN A 29 -0.22 3.01 12.53
N TYR A 30 -0.57 4.28 12.57
CA TYR A 30 0.00 5.33 11.72
C TYR A 30 0.97 6.16 12.56
N SER A 31 2.24 6.10 12.20
CA SER A 31 3.32 6.80 12.89
C SER A 31 3.53 8.21 12.35
N GLN A 32 4.24 9.02 13.12
CA GLN A 32 4.64 10.37 12.71
C GLN A 32 5.34 10.40 11.34
N THR A 33 6.16 9.41 11.04
CA THR A 33 6.89 9.32 9.76
C THR A 33 5.95 9.12 8.56
N GLN A 34 4.81 8.46 8.77
CA GLN A 34 3.81 8.22 7.73
C GLN A 34 2.95 9.46 7.48
N TYR A 35 2.44 10.12 8.53
CA TYR A 35 1.61 11.32 8.36
C TYR A 35 2.39 12.64 8.35
N LYS A 36 3.69 12.64 8.62
CA LYS A 36 4.63 13.77 8.52
C LYS A 36 4.17 15.03 9.27
N ALA A 37 3.71 14.87 10.51
CA ALA A 37 3.24 15.96 11.37
C ALA A 37 3.65 15.75 12.83
N GLY A 38 3.04 16.45 13.79
CA GLY A 38 3.33 16.32 15.23
C GLY A 38 3.00 14.93 15.77
N MET A 39 3.69 14.46 16.80
CA MET A 39 3.47 13.13 17.38
C MET A 39 2.09 12.98 18.02
N GLN A 40 1.63 13.99 18.76
CA GLN A 40 0.39 13.95 19.50
C GLN A 40 -0.82 14.24 18.62
N ASN A 41 -1.83 13.42 18.76
CA ASN A 41 -3.11 13.54 18.10
C ASN A 41 -4.22 13.55 19.17
N TRP A 42 -5.11 14.54 19.10
CA TRP A 42 -6.02 14.85 20.20
C TRP A 42 -7.44 14.37 19.99
N GLN A 43 -7.93 14.50 18.79
CA GLN A 43 -9.30 14.12 18.44
C GLN A 43 -9.39 13.73 16.97
N VAL A 44 -10.36 12.89 16.65
CA VAL A 44 -10.67 12.43 15.30
C VAL A 44 -12.13 12.73 15.00
N SER A 45 -12.42 13.10 13.75
CA SER A 45 -13.78 13.29 13.24
C SER A 45 -13.82 12.94 11.76
N GLN A 46 -14.99 12.56 11.23
CA GLN A 46 -15.16 12.21 9.83
C GLN A 46 -16.28 13.02 9.19
N CYS A 47 -16.06 13.49 7.97
CA CYS A 47 -17.09 14.11 7.13
C CYS A 47 -17.90 13.07 6.32
N GLN A 48 -19.03 13.50 5.78
CA GLN A 48 -19.87 12.70 4.87
C GLN A 48 -19.15 12.30 3.57
N ASP A 49 -18.13 13.06 3.16
CA ASP A 49 -17.25 12.71 2.04
C ASP A 49 -16.32 11.52 2.34
N GLY A 50 -16.38 11.00 3.57
CA GLY A 50 -15.57 9.88 4.05
C GLY A 50 -14.18 10.28 4.55
N ILE A 51 -13.77 11.53 4.38
CA ILE A 51 -12.44 11.99 4.82
C ILE A 51 -12.38 12.04 6.34
N LEU A 52 -11.28 11.53 6.86
CA LEU A 52 -10.93 11.60 8.27
C LEU A 52 -10.14 12.88 8.56
N TYR A 53 -10.48 13.54 9.65
CA TYR A 53 -9.84 14.75 10.15
C TYR A 53 -9.30 14.51 11.55
N VAL A 54 -8.03 14.85 11.78
CA VAL A 54 -7.36 14.62 13.06
C VAL A 54 -6.76 15.93 13.58
N ALA A 55 -7.11 16.29 14.80
CA ALA A 55 -6.49 17.39 15.52
C ALA A 55 -5.09 16.98 15.96
N ASN A 56 -4.06 17.66 15.46
CA ASN A 56 -2.66 17.31 15.67
C ASN A 56 -1.86 18.52 16.20
N ASN A 57 -0.77 18.27 16.88
CA ASN A 57 0.11 19.31 17.42
C ASN A 57 0.73 20.26 16.37
N GLN A 58 0.60 19.99 15.10
CA GLN A 58 1.05 20.90 14.03
C GLN A 58 -0.09 21.49 13.21
N GLY A 59 -1.34 21.14 13.48
CA GLY A 59 -2.50 21.63 12.76
C GLY A 59 -3.56 20.55 12.52
N LEU A 60 -4.32 20.68 11.45
CA LEU A 60 -5.33 19.72 11.04
C LEU A 60 -4.75 18.71 10.05
N LEU A 61 -4.75 17.44 10.42
CA LEU A 61 -4.45 16.35 9.48
C LEU A 61 -5.72 15.87 8.79
N THR A 62 -5.60 15.50 7.52
CA THR A 62 -6.65 14.79 6.79
C THR A 62 -6.11 13.45 6.29
N PHE A 63 -6.98 12.44 6.23
CA PHE A 63 -6.67 11.14 5.68
C PHE A 63 -7.81 10.63 4.79
N ASP A 64 -7.51 10.29 3.56
CA ASP A 64 -8.45 9.80 2.58
C ASP A 64 -8.38 8.28 2.35
N GLY A 65 -7.71 7.56 3.25
CA GLY A 65 -7.44 6.13 3.14
C GLY A 65 -6.08 5.82 2.47
N GLN A 66 -5.51 6.77 1.75
CA GLN A 66 -4.23 6.59 1.03
C GLN A 66 -3.20 7.63 1.45
N VAL A 67 -3.58 8.90 1.49
CA VAL A 67 -2.65 10.01 1.67
C VAL A 67 -3.02 10.83 2.90
N TRP A 68 -2.04 11.04 3.77
CA TRP A 68 -2.10 12.01 4.86
C TRP A 68 -1.70 13.38 4.36
N GLN A 69 -2.46 14.43 4.76
CA GLN A 69 -2.16 15.81 4.42
C GLN A 69 -2.34 16.72 5.63
N LEU A 70 -1.35 17.59 5.87
CA LEU A 70 -1.36 18.56 6.96
C LEU A 70 -1.80 19.95 6.46
N TYR A 71 -2.76 20.54 7.18
CA TYR A 71 -3.22 21.93 7.01
C TYR A 71 -2.90 22.72 8.26
N TYR A 72 -2.21 23.85 8.07
CA TYR A 72 -1.82 24.70 9.18
C TYR A 72 -2.94 25.67 9.57
N LEU A 73 -3.09 25.88 10.88
CA LEU A 73 -3.83 27.02 11.41
C LEU A 73 -2.97 28.29 11.34
N PRO A 74 -3.57 29.48 11.52
CA PRO A 74 -2.83 30.72 11.63
C PRO A 74 -1.68 30.62 12.64
N GLN A 75 -0.52 31.18 12.30
CA GLN A 75 0.69 31.13 13.14
C GLN A 75 1.19 29.68 13.42
N LYS A 76 0.76 28.69 12.64
CA LYS A 76 1.06 27.26 12.84
C LYS A 76 0.70 26.76 14.24
N LYS A 77 -0.41 27.25 14.78
CA LYS A 77 -0.94 26.80 16.07
C LYS A 77 -1.33 25.33 16.01
N ILE A 78 -1.29 24.68 17.17
CA ILE A 78 -1.73 23.29 17.35
C ILE A 78 -3.24 23.18 17.19
N ALA A 79 -3.75 22.08 16.67
CA ALA A 79 -5.17 21.75 16.75
C ALA A 79 -5.40 20.83 17.96
N ARG A 80 -6.31 21.21 18.86
CA ARG A 80 -6.69 20.44 20.05
C ARG A 80 -7.99 19.68 19.87
N SER A 81 -8.91 20.27 19.17
CA SER A 81 -10.22 19.65 18.92
C SER A 81 -10.62 19.81 17.47
N VAL A 82 -11.40 18.84 16.97
CA VAL A 82 -11.94 18.83 15.62
C VAL A 82 -13.36 18.28 15.62
N PHE A 83 -14.24 18.91 14.88
CA PHE A 83 -15.61 18.48 14.70
C PHE A 83 -16.05 18.69 13.25
N ALA A 84 -16.39 17.62 12.56
CA ALA A 84 -16.93 17.68 11.20
C ALA A 84 -18.46 17.82 11.27
N ASP A 85 -19.00 18.93 10.79
CA ASP A 85 -20.45 19.13 10.72
C ASP A 85 -21.01 18.59 9.42
N ASN A 86 -21.74 17.48 9.53
CA ASN A 86 -22.36 16.78 8.41
C ASN A 86 -23.82 17.21 8.15
N SER A 87 -24.31 18.24 8.83
CA SER A 87 -25.72 18.65 8.75
C SER A 87 -26.02 19.61 7.59
N THR A 88 -24.98 20.15 6.94
CA THR A 88 -25.11 21.11 5.84
C THR A 88 -24.50 20.59 4.56
N SER A 89 -25.03 21.00 3.40
CA SER A 89 -24.45 20.67 2.10
C SER A 89 -23.03 21.24 1.91
N ASN A 90 -22.70 22.33 2.61
CA ASN A 90 -21.37 22.91 2.67
C ASN A 90 -20.63 22.38 3.90
N LEU A 91 -19.90 21.28 3.71
CA LEU A 91 -19.15 20.62 4.76
C LEU A 91 -18.16 21.60 5.42
N ARG A 92 -18.34 21.80 6.74
CA ARG A 92 -17.43 22.58 7.59
C ARG A 92 -16.76 21.67 8.61
N VAL A 93 -15.46 21.82 8.73
CA VAL A 93 -14.67 21.13 9.74
C VAL A 93 -14.21 22.16 10.76
N TYR A 94 -14.86 22.19 11.90
CA TYR A 94 -14.54 23.09 12.98
C TYR A 94 -13.28 22.61 13.71
N VAL A 95 -12.39 23.56 14.03
CA VAL A 95 -11.12 23.28 14.71
C VAL A 95 -10.94 24.27 15.85
N GLY A 96 -10.53 23.73 16.99
CA GLY A 96 -10.18 24.48 18.19
C GLY A 96 -8.69 24.38 18.49
N SER A 97 -8.13 25.47 18.98
CA SER A 97 -6.71 25.65 19.24
C SER A 97 -6.49 26.51 20.48
N PHE A 98 -5.25 26.89 20.76
CA PHE A 98 -4.88 27.87 21.79
C PHE A 98 -5.21 29.28 21.31
N GLU A 99 -6.16 29.94 21.99
CA GLU A 99 -6.66 31.28 21.65
C GLU A 99 -6.98 31.46 20.15
N GLU A 100 -7.51 30.39 19.53
CA GLU A 100 -7.91 30.38 18.14
C GLU A 100 -8.96 29.29 17.92
N PHE A 101 -9.98 29.58 17.15
CA PHE A 101 -10.97 28.61 16.69
C PHE A 101 -11.66 29.10 15.44
N GLY A 102 -12.12 28.15 14.64
CA GLY A 102 -12.76 28.45 13.37
C GLY A 102 -13.11 27.19 12.63
N TYR A 103 -13.20 27.28 11.33
CA TYR A 103 -13.51 26.11 10.49
C TYR A 103 -12.72 26.11 9.19
N PHE A 104 -12.46 24.90 8.69
CA PHE A 104 -12.04 24.66 7.33
C PHE A 104 -13.24 24.37 6.45
N GLN A 105 -13.23 24.93 5.25
CA GLN A 105 -14.23 24.70 4.21
C GLN A 105 -13.54 24.56 2.86
N ARG A 106 -14.10 23.74 1.95
CA ARG A 106 -13.54 23.58 0.61
C ARG A 106 -13.91 24.76 -0.29
N ASN A 107 -12.92 25.29 -1.01
CA ASN A 107 -13.14 26.28 -2.07
C ASN A 107 -13.55 25.60 -3.40
N ALA A 108 -13.71 26.39 -4.46
CA ALA A 108 -14.08 25.91 -5.79
C ALA A 108 -13.05 24.92 -6.41
N GLN A 109 -11.79 25.01 -6.00
CA GLN A 109 -10.70 24.09 -6.38
C GLN A 109 -10.60 22.87 -5.47
N ASN A 110 -11.60 22.66 -4.60
CA ASN A 110 -11.68 21.59 -3.61
C ASN A 110 -10.56 21.62 -2.55
N GLN A 111 -9.88 22.78 -2.35
CA GLN A 111 -8.88 22.95 -1.31
C GLN A 111 -9.52 23.40 -0.01
N LEU A 112 -9.05 22.87 1.12
CA LEU A 112 -9.47 23.32 2.45
C LEU A 112 -8.87 24.69 2.75
N VAL A 113 -9.72 25.65 3.05
CA VAL A 113 -9.37 27.02 3.45
C VAL A 113 -9.91 27.29 4.85
N TYR A 114 -9.06 27.82 5.72
CA TYR A 114 -9.41 28.15 7.10
C TYR A 114 -10.10 29.51 7.19
N THR A 115 -11.15 29.59 8.01
CA THR A 115 -11.81 30.82 8.40
C THR A 115 -11.79 30.91 9.92
N SER A 116 -11.14 31.93 10.46
CA SER A 116 -11.12 32.21 11.89
C SER A 116 -12.49 32.77 12.33
N LEU A 117 -12.97 32.32 13.48
CA LEU A 117 -14.15 32.84 14.16
C LEU A 117 -13.78 33.73 15.36
N LYS A 118 -12.52 33.73 15.77
CA LYS A 118 -12.00 34.51 16.90
C LYS A 118 -12.30 35.99 16.76
N ASP A 119 -12.11 36.55 15.57
CA ASP A 119 -12.25 38.01 15.33
C ASP A 119 -13.72 38.49 15.45
N GLN A 120 -14.67 37.59 15.55
CA GLN A 120 -16.09 37.93 15.80
C GLN A 120 -16.37 38.21 17.27
N LEU A 121 -15.45 37.82 18.18
CA LEU A 121 -15.58 38.08 19.62
C LEU A 121 -15.14 39.51 19.96
N LYS A 122 -16.08 40.46 20.00
CA LYS A 122 -15.80 41.87 20.26
C LYS A 122 -15.53 42.19 21.72
N ASN A 123 -16.08 41.42 22.66
CA ASN A 123 -16.09 41.74 24.11
C ASN A 123 -15.52 40.61 24.98
N TYR A 124 -14.57 39.87 24.44
CA TYR A 124 -13.93 38.78 25.17
C TYR A 124 -12.41 38.92 25.06
N THR A 125 -11.72 38.83 26.17
CA THR A 125 -10.26 38.79 26.22
C THR A 125 -9.83 37.39 26.55
N PHE A 126 -8.99 36.80 25.71
CA PHE A 126 -8.44 35.45 25.93
C PHE A 126 -7.43 35.49 27.09
N HIS A 127 -7.53 34.46 27.94
CA HIS A 127 -6.65 34.27 29.11
C HIS A 127 -6.09 32.84 29.10
N ASN A 128 -5.24 32.51 28.12
CA ASN A 128 -4.72 31.16 27.89
C ASN A 128 -5.82 30.13 27.60
N ASP A 129 -6.84 30.55 26.89
CA ASP A 129 -7.96 29.68 26.53
C ASP A 129 -7.58 28.69 25.44
N GLU A 130 -7.68 27.42 25.73
CA GLU A 130 -7.46 26.32 24.77
C GLU A 130 -8.77 25.60 24.55
N VAL A 131 -9.18 25.45 23.28
CA VAL A 131 -10.46 24.83 22.92
C VAL A 131 -10.30 23.31 22.88
N TRP A 132 -10.77 22.64 23.93
CA TRP A 132 -10.62 21.22 24.15
C TRP A 132 -11.72 20.36 23.56
N GLN A 133 -12.91 20.92 23.36
CA GLN A 133 -14.06 20.18 22.84
C GLN A 133 -14.87 21.08 21.89
N ILE A 134 -15.33 20.47 20.81
CA ILE A 134 -16.28 21.08 19.87
C ILE A 134 -17.43 20.10 19.65
N PHE A 135 -18.66 20.60 19.73
CA PHE A 135 -19.85 19.80 19.48
C PHE A 135 -20.98 20.65 18.94
N LYS A 136 -21.96 20.01 18.34
CA LYS A 136 -23.18 20.65 17.89
C LYS A 136 -24.32 20.41 18.88
N TYR A 137 -25.03 21.47 19.21
CA TYR A 137 -26.23 21.40 20.01
C TYR A 137 -27.26 22.44 19.52
N GLN A 138 -28.49 22.03 19.23
CA GLN A 138 -29.57 22.88 18.70
C GLN A 138 -29.14 23.78 17.52
N ASP A 139 -28.54 23.16 16.49
CA ASP A 139 -28.00 23.82 15.29
C ASP A 139 -26.92 24.87 15.52
N LYS A 140 -26.37 24.97 16.72
CA LYS A 140 -25.25 25.81 17.07
C LYS A 140 -24.02 24.99 17.36
N ILE A 141 -22.85 25.57 17.08
CA ILE A 141 -21.56 24.96 17.37
C ILE A 141 -21.00 25.57 18.65
N TYR A 142 -20.65 24.69 19.56
CA TYR A 142 -20.05 25.03 20.85
C TYR A 142 -18.56 24.74 20.83
N PHE A 143 -17.76 25.72 21.26
CA PHE A 143 -16.33 25.61 21.46
C PHE A 143 -16.04 25.77 22.95
N GLN A 144 -15.61 24.68 23.62
CA GLN A 144 -15.43 24.65 25.05
C GLN A 144 -13.96 24.76 25.42
N THR A 145 -13.64 25.69 26.33
CA THR A 145 -12.35 25.83 27.02
C THR A 145 -12.51 25.43 28.50
N PHE A 146 -11.44 25.46 29.28
CA PHE A 146 -11.52 25.22 30.72
C PHE A 146 -11.92 26.47 31.54
N SER A 147 -12.20 27.56 30.90
CA SER A 147 -12.63 28.84 31.53
C SER A 147 -14.00 29.25 31.02
N SER A 148 -14.30 28.98 29.77
CA SER A 148 -15.41 29.57 29.03
C SER A 148 -15.92 28.60 27.94
N TYR A 149 -17.00 28.96 27.29
CA TYR A 149 -17.40 28.35 26.03
C TYR A 149 -17.93 29.43 25.06
N PHE A 150 -17.71 29.16 23.77
CA PHE A 150 -18.16 30.04 22.69
C PHE A 150 -19.22 29.33 21.87
N VAL A 151 -20.27 30.07 21.51
CA VAL A 151 -21.39 29.55 20.75
C VAL A 151 -21.49 30.26 19.43
N TYR A 152 -21.33 29.51 18.34
CA TYR A 152 -21.47 30.01 16.97
C TYR A 152 -22.82 29.60 16.40
N ASP A 153 -23.65 30.51 15.97
CA ASP A 153 -24.99 30.29 15.43
C ASP A 153 -25.03 30.21 13.88
N GLY A 154 -23.87 30.22 13.24
CA GLY A 154 -23.73 30.26 11.78
C GLY A 154 -23.36 31.64 11.24
N SER A 155 -23.57 32.69 12.02
CA SER A 155 -23.30 34.09 11.67
C SER A 155 -22.50 34.86 12.73
N HIS A 156 -22.77 34.64 14.01
CA HIS A 156 -22.17 35.33 15.14
C HIS A 156 -21.62 34.40 16.20
N VAL A 157 -20.60 34.85 16.90
CA VAL A 157 -20.03 34.11 18.04
C VAL A 157 -20.36 34.86 19.34
N GLN A 158 -20.86 34.14 20.32
CA GLN A 158 -21.12 34.63 21.66
C GLN A 158 -20.28 33.89 22.69
N ALA A 159 -19.64 34.62 23.62
CA ALA A 159 -18.85 34.04 24.72
C ALA A 159 -19.67 33.91 25.99
N PHE A 160 -19.47 32.83 26.73
CA PHE A 160 -20.04 32.59 28.06
C PHE A 160 -18.94 32.17 29.02
N THR A 161 -18.93 32.80 30.22
CA THR A 161 -17.95 32.51 31.27
C THR A 161 -18.68 32.06 32.54
N PRO A 162 -19.12 30.82 32.60
CA PRO A 162 -19.91 30.31 33.71
C PRO A 162 -19.05 30.14 34.97
N GLN A 163 -19.73 30.17 36.13
CA GLN A 163 -19.14 29.84 37.42
C GLN A 163 -19.98 28.70 38.05
N PRO A 164 -19.38 27.53 38.27
CA PRO A 164 -18.00 27.11 38.04
C PRO A 164 -17.65 27.01 36.56
N ALA A 165 -16.35 27.11 36.27
CA ALA A 165 -15.83 26.98 34.91
C ALA A 165 -16.06 25.56 34.34
N PRO A 166 -16.24 25.37 33.00
CA PRO A 166 -16.51 24.10 32.41
C PRO A 166 -15.27 23.19 32.33
N PHE A 167 -15.36 21.95 32.82
CA PHE A 167 -14.37 20.91 32.54
C PHE A 167 -14.71 20.18 31.24
N ALA A 168 -15.98 19.77 31.09
CA ALA A 168 -16.49 19.14 29.88
C ALA A 168 -17.98 19.46 29.72
N MET A 169 -18.47 19.45 28.48
CA MET A 169 -19.87 19.69 28.17
C MET A 169 -20.45 18.54 27.34
N PHE A 170 -21.70 18.18 27.61
CA PHE A 170 -22.34 17.00 27.04
C PHE A 170 -23.74 17.34 26.53
N PRO A 171 -23.97 17.35 25.22
CA PRO A 171 -25.32 17.45 24.65
C PRO A 171 -26.05 16.09 24.79
N TYR A 172 -27.29 16.13 25.26
CA TYR A 172 -28.16 14.95 25.34
C TYR A 172 -29.61 15.32 25.04
N GLY A 173 -30.08 14.91 23.88
CA GLY A 173 -31.40 15.31 23.38
C GLY A 173 -31.52 16.84 23.32
N ASN A 174 -32.53 17.40 24.01
CA ASN A 174 -32.74 18.84 24.14
C ASN A 174 -32.14 19.43 25.44
N LYS A 175 -31.27 18.72 26.11
CA LYS A 175 -30.59 19.15 27.33
C LYS A 175 -29.09 19.29 27.08
N LEU A 176 -28.47 20.27 27.72
CA LEU A 176 -27.04 20.47 27.73
C LEU A 176 -26.54 20.33 29.15
N TYR A 177 -25.61 19.42 29.36
CA TYR A 177 -25.00 19.18 30.65
C TYR A 177 -23.56 19.69 30.68
N MET A 178 -23.05 20.01 31.85
CA MET A 178 -21.69 20.50 32.09
C MET A 178 -21.13 19.88 33.34
N GLN A 179 -19.97 19.28 33.25
CA GLN A 179 -19.12 18.97 34.38
C GLN A 179 -18.36 20.26 34.75
N GLY A 180 -18.55 20.78 35.95
CA GLY A 180 -17.81 21.95 36.44
C GLY A 180 -16.38 21.59 36.85
N MET A 181 -15.44 22.50 36.65
CA MET A 181 -14.06 22.38 37.10
C MET A 181 -13.99 22.29 38.62
N ASN A 182 -13.49 21.19 39.18
CA ASN A 182 -13.49 20.88 40.62
C ASN A 182 -14.86 21.11 41.29
N ALA A 183 -15.93 20.90 40.54
CA ALA A 183 -17.30 21.17 40.98
C ALA A 183 -18.23 20.03 40.51
N GLY A 184 -19.52 20.19 40.77
CA GLY A 184 -20.51 19.16 40.45
C GLY A 184 -20.87 19.05 38.96
N PHE A 185 -21.91 18.30 38.70
CA PHE A 185 -22.51 18.14 37.40
C PHE A 185 -23.75 19.01 37.29
N TYR A 186 -23.84 19.82 36.24
CA TYR A 186 -24.85 20.86 36.05
C TYR A 186 -25.61 20.63 34.77
N ARG A 187 -26.87 21.09 34.75
CA ARG A 187 -27.63 21.27 33.51
C ARG A 187 -27.67 22.74 33.16
N ILE A 188 -27.37 23.04 31.92
CA ILE A 188 -27.48 24.44 31.38
C ILE A 188 -28.88 24.60 30.83
N ASP A 189 -29.60 25.62 31.28
CA ASP A 189 -30.94 25.93 30.74
C ASP A 189 -30.88 26.89 29.54
N ALA A 190 -32.04 27.18 28.97
CA ALA A 190 -32.14 28.04 27.77
C ALA A 190 -31.65 29.48 28.03
N THR A 191 -31.58 29.93 29.29
CA THR A 191 -31.07 31.24 29.69
C THR A 191 -29.59 31.20 30.04
N GLN A 192 -28.91 30.10 29.79
CA GLN A 192 -27.50 29.82 30.11
C GLN A 192 -27.22 29.75 31.63
N LYS A 193 -28.23 29.57 32.45
CA LYS A 193 -28.08 29.38 33.91
C LYS A 193 -27.71 27.95 34.23
N LEU A 194 -26.79 27.78 35.19
CA LEU A 194 -26.36 26.50 35.71
C LEU A 194 -27.31 26.01 36.79
N ASN A 195 -27.86 24.82 36.61
CA ASN A 195 -28.68 24.12 37.61
C ASN A 195 -27.92 22.89 38.07
N LEU A 196 -27.54 22.82 39.35
CA LEU A 196 -26.82 21.67 39.92
C LEU A 196 -27.69 20.41 39.88
N GLU A 197 -27.18 19.35 39.24
CA GLU A 197 -27.82 18.05 39.17
C GLU A 197 -27.22 17.08 40.19
N LEU A 198 -25.86 17.05 40.31
CA LEU A 198 -25.12 16.15 41.21
C LEU A 198 -23.93 16.92 41.82
N SER A 199 -23.75 16.74 43.12
CA SER A 199 -22.60 17.37 43.82
C SER A 199 -21.30 16.57 43.58
N PRO A 200 -20.12 17.16 43.81
CA PRO A 200 -18.83 16.44 43.68
C PRO A 200 -18.74 15.23 44.61
N GLU A 201 -19.34 15.33 45.83
CA GLU A 201 -19.32 14.25 46.85
C GLU A 201 -20.12 13.04 46.40
N GLN A 202 -21.25 13.25 45.69
CA GLN A 202 -22.06 12.16 45.13
C GLN A 202 -21.32 11.39 44.04
N LEU A 203 -20.54 12.07 43.20
CA LEU A 203 -19.81 11.48 42.09
C LEU A 203 -18.48 10.84 42.50
N GLY A 204 -17.77 11.46 43.49
CA GLY A 204 -16.43 11.02 43.90
C GLY A 204 -15.38 11.06 42.77
N GLY A 205 -15.69 11.69 41.66
CA GLY A 205 -14.84 11.83 40.48
C GLY A 205 -15.39 12.81 39.47
N ILE A 206 -14.65 13.04 38.41
CA ILE A 206 -15.02 13.93 37.30
C ILE A 206 -15.69 13.07 36.21
N ILE A 207 -16.86 13.49 35.74
CA ILE A 207 -17.51 12.86 34.57
C ILE A 207 -16.69 13.19 33.32
N VAL A 208 -16.27 12.14 32.63
CA VAL A 208 -15.52 12.24 31.36
C VAL A 208 -16.40 12.00 30.15
N GLU A 209 -17.51 11.27 30.31
CA GLU A 209 -18.49 11.04 29.26
C GLU A 209 -19.85 10.70 29.83
N ILE A 210 -20.91 11.03 29.08
CA ILE A 210 -22.28 10.56 29.36
C ILE A 210 -22.81 9.77 28.18
N ILE A 211 -23.46 8.66 28.44
CA ILE A 211 -23.99 7.79 27.40
C ILE A 211 -25.48 7.50 27.67
N PRO A 212 -26.36 7.60 26.65
CA PRO A 212 -27.73 7.16 26.77
C PRO A 212 -27.82 5.68 27.14
N TYR A 213 -28.58 5.35 28.18
CA TYR A 213 -28.69 3.98 28.65
C TYR A 213 -30.09 3.67 29.17
N GLN A 214 -30.90 2.92 28.42
CA GLN A 214 -32.23 2.44 28.83
C GLN A 214 -33.16 3.54 29.40
N GLY A 215 -33.15 4.73 28.81
CA GLY A 215 -33.92 5.89 29.26
C GLY A 215 -33.27 6.70 30.40
N GLU A 216 -32.12 6.29 30.87
CA GLU A 216 -31.27 6.99 31.85
C GLU A 216 -29.97 7.46 31.19
N LEU A 217 -29.08 8.07 31.97
CA LEU A 217 -27.72 8.38 31.58
C LEU A 217 -26.74 7.46 32.30
N LEU A 218 -25.85 6.83 31.57
CA LEU A 218 -24.67 6.19 32.13
C LEU A 218 -23.58 7.25 32.21
N LEU A 219 -23.22 7.62 33.44
CA LEU A 219 -22.16 8.57 33.74
C LEU A 219 -20.87 7.80 33.94
N ILE A 220 -19.84 8.14 33.15
CA ILE A 220 -18.51 7.53 33.24
C ILE A 220 -17.59 8.52 33.93
N THR A 221 -17.03 8.11 35.07
CA THR A 221 -16.10 8.98 35.80
C THR A 221 -14.65 8.60 35.53
N ASN A 222 -13.73 9.55 35.74
CA ASN A 222 -12.32 9.32 35.48
C ASN A 222 -11.64 8.32 36.44
N LYS A 223 -12.19 8.11 37.65
CA LYS A 223 -11.57 7.24 38.70
C LYS A 223 -12.52 6.54 39.65
N ASN A 224 -13.82 6.84 39.63
CA ASN A 224 -14.81 6.27 40.57
C ASN A 224 -15.81 5.30 39.90
N GLY A 225 -15.53 4.87 38.68
CA GLY A 225 -16.39 3.91 37.95
C GLY A 225 -17.61 4.55 37.31
N PHE A 226 -18.63 3.76 37.12
CA PHE A 226 -19.82 4.11 36.37
C PHE A 226 -21.03 4.29 37.26
N PHE A 227 -21.92 5.21 36.85
CA PHE A 227 -23.18 5.48 37.58
C PHE A 227 -24.32 5.56 36.56
N ARG A 228 -25.48 5.07 36.95
CA ARG A 228 -26.75 5.32 36.25
C ARG A 228 -27.40 6.52 36.90
N TYR A 229 -27.76 7.50 36.10
CA TYR A 229 -28.43 8.72 36.54
C TYR A 229 -29.74 8.86 35.79
N ASN A 230 -30.82 9.01 36.54
CA ASN A 230 -32.13 9.30 35.99
C ASN A 230 -32.42 10.80 36.01
N PRO A 231 -32.43 11.48 34.84
CA PRO A 231 -32.64 12.93 34.77
C PRO A 231 -34.04 13.42 35.17
N ALA A 232 -35.00 12.49 35.31
CA ALA A 232 -36.37 12.85 35.71
C ALA A 232 -36.58 12.79 37.22
N THR A 233 -35.90 11.85 37.90
CA THR A 233 -36.04 11.64 39.37
C THR A 233 -34.82 12.15 40.13
N SER A 234 -33.74 12.55 39.47
CA SER A 234 -32.42 12.90 40.02
C SER A 234 -31.79 11.74 40.85
N GLU A 235 -32.21 10.50 40.58
CA GLU A 235 -31.66 9.35 41.27
C GLU A 235 -30.33 8.93 40.67
N LEU A 236 -29.31 8.73 41.50
CA LEU A 236 -27.98 8.26 41.15
C LEU A 236 -27.73 6.86 41.74
N ARG A 237 -27.34 5.89 40.90
CA ARG A 237 -27.03 4.52 41.35
C ARG A 237 -25.69 4.06 40.76
N LYS A 238 -24.88 3.40 41.56
CA LYS A 238 -23.63 2.78 41.09
C LYS A 238 -23.97 1.71 40.04
N PHE A 239 -23.23 1.70 38.94
CA PHE A 239 -23.27 0.63 37.95
C PHE A 239 -22.02 -0.23 38.09
N PRO A 240 -22.16 -1.47 38.64
CA PRO A 240 -21.00 -2.32 38.89
C PRO A 240 -20.40 -2.86 37.61
N THR A 241 -19.08 -2.90 37.54
CA THR A 241 -18.33 -3.44 36.43
C THR A 241 -17.17 -4.31 36.90
N GLU A 242 -16.67 -5.19 36.05
CA GLU A 242 -15.43 -5.94 36.31
C GLU A 242 -14.20 -5.01 36.43
N MET A 243 -14.31 -3.77 35.99
CA MET A 243 -13.26 -2.76 36.13
C MET A 243 -13.23 -2.05 37.47
N ASP A 244 -14.20 -2.24 38.36
CA ASP A 244 -14.31 -1.49 39.61
C ASP A 244 -13.05 -1.60 40.48
N ALA A 245 -12.39 -2.75 40.47
CA ALA A 245 -11.11 -2.95 41.16
C ALA A 245 -9.93 -2.21 40.51
N LEU A 246 -10.02 -1.87 39.26
CA LEU A 246 -8.96 -1.21 38.47
C LEU A 246 -9.06 0.30 38.52
N PHE A 247 -10.24 0.90 38.74
CA PHE A 247 -10.48 2.34 38.69
C PHE A 247 -9.52 3.19 39.54
N PRO A 248 -9.09 2.76 40.73
CA PRO A 248 -8.16 3.58 41.50
C PRO A 248 -6.81 3.83 40.80
N SER A 249 -6.36 2.86 40.00
CA SER A 249 -5.11 2.95 39.24
C SER A 249 -5.30 3.46 37.82
N LEU A 250 -6.50 3.27 37.22
CA LEU A 250 -6.81 3.72 35.88
C LEU A 250 -7.19 5.21 35.86
N ARG A 251 -6.76 5.88 34.80
CA ARG A 251 -7.18 7.25 34.49
C ARG A 251 -7.92 7.24 33.18
N ILE A 252 -9.26 7.08 33.27
CA ILE A 252 -10.11 7.15 32.08
C ILE A 252 -10.08 8.60 31.56
N ASN A 253 -9.79 8.75 30.28
CA ASN A 253 -9.71 10.05 29.61
C ASN A 253 -10.83 10.24 28.58
N ARG A 254 -11.26 9.16 27.93
CA ARG A 254 -12.32 9.18 26.90
C ARG A 254 -13.19 7.93 27.03
N ALA A 255 -14.43 8.06 26.60
CA ALA A 255 -15.31 6.90 26.41
C ALA A 255 -16.13 7.09 25.13
N LEU A 256 -16.51 6.00 24.51
CA LEU A 256 -17.31 5.98 23.29
C LEU A 256 -18.19 4.74 23.28
N LEU A 257 -19.49 4.92 23.08
CA LEU A 257 -20.41 3.82 22.77
C LEU A 257 -20.45 3.61 21.27
N THR A 258 -20.01 2.43 20.81
CA THR A 258 -20.05 2.08 19.40
C THR A 258 -21.45 1.72 18.92
N ALA A 259 -21.71 1.81 17.61
CA ALA A 259 -22.97 1.41 17.00
C ALA A 259 -23.36 -0.06 17.30
N ASN A 260 -22.34 -0.92 17.51
CA ASN A 260 -22.53 -2.32 17.91
C ASN A 260 -22.76 -2.50 19.41
N ASN A 261 -23.07 -1.39 20.11
CA ASN A 261 -23.37 -1.37 21.55
C ASN A 261 -22.25 -1.90 22.43
N LEU A 262 -20.99 -1.62 22.08
CA LEU A 262 -19.80 -1.90 22.86
C LEU A 262 -19.26 -0.58 23.42
N LEU A 263 -19.04 -0.51 24.72
CA LEU A 263 -18.48 0.66 25.38
C LEU A 263 -16.95 0.58 25.36
N ILE A 264 -16.32 1.51 24.68
CA ILE A 264 -14.86 1.64 24.60
C ILE A 264 -14.39 2.73 25.57
N LEU A 265 -13.43 2.39 26.42
CA LEU A 265 -12.79 3.31 27.34
C LEU A 265 -11.34 3.52 26.93
N GLY A 266 -10.96 4.77 26.72
CA GLY A 266 -9.59 5.18 26.50
C GLY A 266 -8.96 5.68 27.81
N THR A 267 -7.81 5.12 28.15
CA THR A 267 -7.07 5.47 29.38
C THR A 267 -5.79 6.24 29.06
N LEU A 268 -5.21 6.88 30.05
CA LEU A 268 -3.92 7.57 29.88
C LEU A 268 -2.71 6.62 30.02
N THR A 269 -2.88 5.43 30.61
CA THR A 269 -1.75 4.54 30.94
C THR A 269 -1.87 3.12 30.42
N GLU A 270 -3.11 2.60 30.25
CA GLU A 270 -3.36 1.19 29.99
C GLU A 270 -4.04 0.91 28.64
N GLY A 271 -4.07 1.90 27.72
CA GLY A 271 -4.68 1.73 26.41
C GLY A 271 -6.20 1.74 26.44
N LEU A 272 -6.83 0.76 25.81
CA LEU A 272 -8.25 0.67 25.58
C LEU A 272 -8.86 -0.53 26.31
N TYR A 273 -9.99 -0.32 26.96
CA TYR A 273 -10.87 -1.38 27.42
C TYR A 273 -12.18 -1.37 26.64
N ALA A 274 -12.60 -2.53 26.19
CA ALA A 274 -13.92 -2.73 25.60
C ALA A 274 -14.82 -3.42 26.65
N ILE A 275 -15.97 -2.83 26.96
CA ILE A 275 -16.87 -3.28 28.01
C ILE A 275 -18.26 -3.51 27.42
N ASN A 276 -18.91 -4.55 27.87
CA ASN A 276 -20.31 -4.76 27.62
C ASN A 276 -21.16 -3.81 28.51
N PRO A 277 -21.85 -2.82 27.95
CA PRO A 277 -22.59 -1.83 28.74
C PRO A 277 -23.81 -2.42 29.47
N HIS A 278 -24.27 -3.65 29.15
CA HIS A 278 -25.43 -4.26 29.81
C HIS A 278 -25.07 -4.95 31.12
N ASN A 279 -23.87 -5.51 31.23
CA ASN A 279 -23.47 -6.30 32.37
C ASN A 279 -22.14 -5.87 33.01
N GLY A 280 -21.47 -4.85 32.46
CA GLY A 280 -20.20 -4.33 32.98
C GLY A 280 -18.99 -5.24 32.77
N LYS A 281 -19.12 -6.35 32.02
CA LYS A 281 -18.03 -7.29 31.78
C LYS A 281 -17.01 -6.73 30.77
N ILE A 282 -15.74 -7.01 31.03
CA ILE A 282 -14.65 -6.69 30.09
C ILE A 282 -14.74 -7.66 28.92
N PHE A 283 -14.91 -7.12 27.72
CA PHE A 283 -14.89 -7.85 26.48
C PHE A 283 -13.49 -7.98 25.89
N GLY A 284 -12.65 -6.97 26.08
CA GLY A 284 -11.28 -6.96 25.59
C GLY A 284 -10.44 -5.82 26.15
N HIS A 285 -9.14 -5.99 26.09
CA HIS A 285 -8.15 -4.99 26.47
C HIS A 285 -7.08 -4.88 25.39
N ILE A 286 -6.93 -3.69 24.82
CA ILE A 286 -5.96 -3.40 23.76
C ILE A 286 -4.97 -2.37 24.27
N HIS A 287 -3.70 -2.71 24.26
CA HIS A 287 -2.64 -1.87 24.80
C HIS A 287 -1.33 -2.07 24.01
N LYS A 288 -0.26 -1.40 24.37
CA LYS A 288 1.01 -1.43 23.65
C LYS A 288 1.59 -2.84 23.45
N LYS A 289 1.41 -3.75 24.41
CA LYS A 289 1.98 -5.10 24.29
C LYS A 289 1.22 -6.01 23.31
N ASN A 290 -0.02 -5.66 22.95
CA ASN A 290 -0.84 -6.48 22.07
C ASN A 290 -1.34 -5.75 20.82
N GLY A 291 -0.72 -4.60 20.46
CA GLY A 291 -0.92 -4.02 19.13
C GLY A 291 -0.99 -2.50 19.03
N LEU A 292 -1.21 -1.72 20.09
CA LEU A 292 -1.15 -0.26 20.02
C LEU A 292 0.29 0.26 20.02
N ASN A 293 0.51 1.39 19.36
CA ASN A 293 1.80 2.10 19.45
C ASN A 293 2.03 2.74 20.82
N ASN A 294 0.95 3.21 21.45
CA ASN A 294 1.02 3.96 22.71
C ASN A 294 -0.21 3.67 23.58
N ASN A 295 -0.04 3.66 24.91
CA ASN A 295 -1.13 3.43 25.84
C ASN A 295 -1.95 4.68 26.15
N THR A 296 -1.42 5.88 25.88
CA THR A 296 -2.11 7.14 26.20
C THR A 296 -3.12 7.48 25.12
N VAL A 297 -4.38 7.28 25.43
CA VAL A 297 -5.50 7.56 24.54
C VAL A 297 -6.01 8.98 24.79
N LEU A 298 -5.97 9.80 23.75
CA LEU A 298 -6.40 11.22 23.80
C LEU A 298 -7.76 11.44 23.14
N GLY A 299 -8.11 10.63 22.12
CA GLY A 299 -9.39 10.72 21.43
C GLY A 299 -9.86 9.36 20.91
N LEU A 300 -11.19 9.22 20.79
CA LEU A 300 -11.87 8.03 20.25
C LEU A 300 -12.89 8.48 19.23
N TYR A 301 -13.00 7.77 18.13
CA TYR A 301 -13.99 8.02 17.09
C TYR A 301 -14.35 6.73 16.34
N GLU A 302 -15.64 6.48 16.12
CA GLU A 302 -16.13 5.42 15.24
C GLU A 302 -16.46 6.01 13.87
N ASP A 303 -15.84 5.50 12.81
CA ASP A 303 -16.09 5.97 11.47
C ASP A 303 -17.37 5.36 10.84
N ALA A 304 -17.74 5.83 9.65
CA ALA A 304 -18.93 5.35 8.94
C ALA A 304 -18.85 3.87 8.52
N GLN A 305 -17.68 3.27 8.57
CA GLN A 305 -17.44 1.85 8.32
C GLN A 305 -17.39 1.02 9.62
N HIS A 306 -17.65 1.66 10.77
CA HIS A 306 -17.55 1.08 12.12
C HIS A 306 -16.15 0.68 12.55
N ASN A 307 -15.09 1.27 11.95
CA ASN A 307 -13.75 1.16 12.49
C ASN A 307 -13.59 2.11 13.68
N LEU A 308 -12.85 1.69 14.67
CA LEU A 308 -12.51 2.52 15.81
C LEU A 308 -11.17 3.23 15.56
N TRP A 309 -11.22 4.56 15.50
CA TRP A 309 -10.05 5.42 15.42
C TRP A 309 -9.63 5.90 16.80
N VAL A 310 -8.35 5.81 17.07
CA VAL A 310 -7.75 6.13 18.37
C VAL A 310 -6.67 7.18 18.15
N ALA A 311 -6.93 8.38 18.63
CA ALA A 311 -5.91 9.43 18.70
C ALA A 311 -5.02 9.17 19.94
N LEU A 312 -3.72 9.09 19.72
CA LEU A 312 -2.73 8.73 20.74
C LEU A 312 -1.76 9.87 21.00
N ASP A 313 -1.12 9.84 22.16
CA ASP A 313 0.00 10.72 22.49
C ASP A 313 1.16 10.55 21.50
N ASN A 314 1.29 9.36 20.92
CA ASN A 314 2.23 9.09 19.85
C ASN A 314 1.55 8.25 18.75
N GLY A 315 1.13 8.94 17.67
CA GLY A 315 0.51 8.32 16.52
C GLY A 315 -1.01 8.33 16.54
N VAL A 316 -1.56 7.65 15.55
CA VAL A 316 -2.99 7.36 15.39
C VAL A 316 -3.13 5.86 15.14
N ALA A 317 -4.09 5.21 15.78
CA ALA A 317 -4.39 3.82 15.48
C ALA A 317 -5.82 3.69 14.92
N MET A 318 -5.99 2.75 13.99
CA MET A 318 -7.29 2.29 13.52
C MET A 318 -7.47 0.83 13.90
N ILE A 319 -8.57 0.50 14.53
CA ILE A 319 -8.96 -0.86 14.87
C ILE A 319 -10.13 -1.25 13.96
N GLU A 320 -9.91 -2.22 13.08
CA GLU A 320 -10.90 -2.68 12.12
C GLU A 320 -11.90 -3.63 12.80
N VAL A 321 -12.81 -3.04 13.59
CA VAL A 321 -13.78 -3.80 14.40
C VAL A 321 -14.65 -4.76 13.55
N PRO A 322 -15.13 -4.38 12.36
CA PRO A 322 -15.99 -5.26 11.55
C PRO A 322 -15.19 -6.29 10.73
N SER A 323 -13.87 -6.37 10.86
CA SER A 323 -13.06 -7.33 10.11
C SER A 323 -13.49 -8.77 10.37
N ARG A 324 -13.44 -9.62 9.34
CA ARG A 324 -13.60 -11.08 9.46
C ARG A 324 -12.40 -11.77 10.07
N LEU A 325 -11.28 -11.05 10.15
CA LEU A 325 -10.05 -11.53 10.76
C LEU A 325 -9.94 -11.07 12.21
N ARG A 326 -9.45 -11.97 13.05
CA ARG A 326 -9.06 -11.69 14.44
C ARG A 326 -7.68 -12.28 14.66
N TYR A 327 -6.80 -11.52 15.27
CA TYR A 327 -5.41 -11.91 15.45
C TYR A 327 -5.13 -12.27 16.91
N LEU A 328 -4.48 -13.39 17.09
CA LEU A 328 -3.84 -13.76 18.34
C LEU A 328 -2.36 -13.47 18.19
N ASN A 329 -1.89 -12.35 18.74
CA ASN A 329 -0.48 -12.01 18.77
C ASN A 329 0.23 -12.77 19.86
N LEU A 330 1.24 -13.56 19.51
CA LEU A 330 1.98 -14.40 20.46
C LEU A 330 3.24 -13.71 21.02
N ASN A 331 3.30 -12.38 20.88
CA ASN A 331 4.33 -11.49 21.46
C ASN A 331 5.79 -11.89 21.17
N GLY A 332 6.03 -12.57 20.05
CA GLY A 332 7.36 -13.05 19.65
C GLY A 332 7.87 -14.26 20.42
N GLU A 333 7.06 -14.85 21.32
CA GLU A 333 7.40 -16.11 22.01
C GLU A 333 7.38 -17.30 21.04
N VAL A 334 6.46 -17.28 20.09
CA VAL A 334 6.35 -18.23 19.00
C VAL A 334 6.75 -17.50 17.71
N GLU A 335 7.62 -18.10 16.94
CA GLU A 335 7.95 -17.65 15.58
C GLU A 335 7.06 -18.39 14.57
N LEU A 336 7.54 -18.63 13.36
CA LEU A 336 6.80 -19.24 12.28
C LEU A 336 5.99 -20.45 12.75
N ILE A 337 4.67 -20.38 12.63
CA ILE A 337 3.74 -21.46 12.90
C ILE A 337 3.53 -22.22 11.60
N SER A 338 3.94 -23.49 11.59
CA SER A 338 3.87 -24.35 10.40
C SER A 338 2.58 -25.16 10.30
N ASP A 339 1.93 -25.44 11.44
CA ASP A 339 0.68 -26.21 11.51
C ASP A 339 0.05 -26.06 12.90
N MET A 340 -1.23 -26.43 13.03
CA MET A 340 -1.90 -26.44 14.32
C MET A 340 -3.02 -27.49 14.37
N VAL A 341 -3.40 -27.87 15.59
CA VAL A 341 -4.51 -28.79 15.85
C VAL A 341 -5.25 -28.38 17.13
N LEU A 342 -6.55 -28.60 17.16
CA LEU A 342 -7.39 -28.44 18.34
C LEU A 342 -7.75 -29.82 18.90
N LYS A 343 -7.35 -30.08 20.16
CA LYS A 343 -7.73 -31.30 20.89
C LYS A 343 -8.09 -30.95 22.33
N ASP A 344 -9.20 -31.46 22.82
CA ASP A 344 -9.67 -31.28 24.18
C ASP A 344 -9.72 -29.79 24.60
N ASN A 345 -10.17 -28.92 23.70
CA ASN A 345 -10.22 -27.46 23.86
C ASN A 345 -8.84 -26.79 24.09
N VAL A 346 -7.76 -27.47 23.70
CA VAL A 346 -6.38 -26.92 23.69
C VAL A 346 -5.91 -26.81 22.23
N TYR A 347 -5.45 -25.64 21.84
CA TYR A 347 -4.76 -25.45 20.56
C TYR A 347 -3.30 -25.83 20.74
N TYR A 348 -2.81 -26.74 19.91
CA TYR A 348 -1.41 -27.11 19.81
C TYR A 348 -0.83 -26.50 18.56
N LEU A 349 0.26 -25.76 18.69
CA LEU A 349 0.90 -25.00 17.64
C LEU A 349 2.25 -25.62 17.32
N ALA A 350 2.45 -26.01 16.07
CA ALA A 350 3.73 -26.46 15.55
C ALA A 350 4.56 -25.25 15.10
N SER A 351 5.76 -25.09 15.62
CA SER A 351 6.63 -23.96 15.32
C SER A 351 8.05 -24.43 14.98
N ASN A 352 8.83 -23.54 14.38
CA ASN A 352 10.27 -23.75 14.15
C ASN A 352 11.08 -23.89 15.46
N LYS A 353 10.51 -23.51 16.63
CA LYS A 353 11.13 -23.61 17.96
C LYS A 353 10.52 -24.68 18.86
N GLY A 354 9.59 -25.48 18.35
CA GLY A 354 8.95 -26.55 19.12
C GLY A 354 7.43 -26.55 19.02
N VAL A 355 6.79 -27.22 19.95
CA VAL A 355 5.34 -27.28 20.09
C VAL A 355 4.90 -26.40 21.25
N TYR A 356 3.88 -25.60 21.01
CA TYR A 356 3.26 -24.74 22.03
C TYR A 356 1.80 -25.12 22.22
N THR A 357 1.29 -24.91 23.41
CA THR A 357 -0.13 -25.03 23.75
C THR A 357 -0.71 -23.66 24.00
N PHE A 358 -1.94 -23.45 23.52
CA PHE A 358 -2.71 -22.26 23.82
C PHE A 358 -4.09 -22.67 24.35
N LYS A 359 -4.37 -22.30 25.58
CA LYS A 359 -5.64 -22.60 26.26
C LYS A 359 -6.05 -21.41 27.11
N GLU A 360 -7.30 -20.98 27.00
CA GLU A 360 -7.91 -19.92 27.83
C GLU A 360 -7.05 -18.65 27.97
N GLY A 361 -6.41 -18.25 26.85
CA GLY A 361 -5.53 -17.07 26.84
C GLY A 361 -4.11 -17.31 27.36
N VAL A 362 -3.76 -18.52 27.75
CA VAL A 362 -2.42 -18.86 28.24
C VAL A 362 -1.65 -19.64 27.19
N LEU A 363 -0.48 -19.11 26.82
CA LEU A 363 0.49 -19.78 25.96
C LEU A 363 1.54 -20.51 26.82
N SER A 364 1.84 -21.75 26.48
CA SER A 364 2.88 -22.55 27.15
C SER A 364 3.64 -23.37 26.11
N LYS A 365 4.93 -23.55 26.33
CA LYS A 365 5.75 -24.42 25.48
C LYS A 365 5.76 -25.83 26.04
N ILE A 366 5.70 -26.85 25.17
CA ILE A 366 5.96 -28.23 25.57
C ILE A 366 7.41 -28.32 26.06
N PRO A 367 7.64 -28.77 27.32
CA PRO A 367 8.98 -28.82 27.88
C PRO A 367 9.88 -29.81 27.13
N ASP A 368 11.19 -29.59 27.23
CA ASP A 368 12.28 -30.46 26.70
C ASP A 368 12.22 -30.74 25.21
N PHE A 369 11.44 -29.96 24.47
CA PHE A 369 11.34 -30.09 23.01
C PHE A 369 11.58 -28.75 22.31
N SER A 370 12.70 -28.63 21.59
CA SER A 370 13.11 -27.39 20.87
C SER A 370 13.56 -27.69 19.44
N ASN A 371 12.89 -28.63 18.79
CA ASN A 371 13.16 -28.98 17.38
C ASN A 371 12.18 -28.28 16.44
N GLN A 372 12.61 -28.05 15.21
CA GLN A 372 11.75 -27.55 14.16
C GLN A 372 10.65 -28.58 13.88
N VAL A 373 9.39 -28.15 13.93
CA VAL A 373 8.21 -28.96 13.66
C VAL A 373 7.66 -28.61 12.27
N TRP A 374 7.35 -29.66 11.50
CA TRP A 374 6.82 -29.53 10.15
C TRP A 374 5.31 -29.64 10.11
N PHE A 375 4.73 -30.56 10.90
CA PHE A 375 3.30 -30.76 11.00
C PHE A 375 2.89 -31.18 12.40
N ILE A 376 1.63 -30.93 12.75
CA ILE A 376 0.93 -31.51 13.89
C ILE A 376 -0.44 -31.98 13.41
N LYS A 377 -0.72 -33.25 13.54
CA LYS A 377 -1.95 -33.85 13.00
C LYS A 377 -2.60 -34.79 13.98
N GLN A 378 -3.91 -34.75 14.02
CA GLN A 378 -4.71 -35.68 14.82
C GLN A 378 -5.31 -36.77 13.95
N PHE A 379 -5.12 -38.01 14.36
CA PHE A 379 -5.82 -39.18 13.81
C PHE A 379 -6.48 -39.90 14.95
N ASP A 380 -7.79 -40.04 14.89
CA ASP A 380 -8.62 -40.53 15.97
C ASP A 380 -8.36 -39.79 17.31
N HIS A 381 -7.82 -40.42 18.34
CA HIS A 381 -7.49 -39.76 19.60
C HIS A 381 -6.02 -39.40 19.79
N GLN A 382 -5.16 -39.76 18.82
CA GLN A 382 -3.71 -39.54 18.87
C GLN A 382 -3.31 -38.29 18.08
N VAL A 383 -2.36 -37.55 18.60
CA VAL A 383 -1.76 -36.38 17.93
C VAL A 383 -0.31 -36.70 17.60
N PHE A 384 0.04 -36.62 16.34
CA PHE A 384 1.38 -36.87 15.81
C PHE A 384 2.06 -35.56 15.46
N VAL A 385 3.32 -35.44 15.82
CA VAL A 385 4.17 -34.29 15.60
C VAL A 385 5.35 -34.72 14.72
N GLY A 386 5.40 -34.21 13.51
CA GLY A 386 6.52 -34.43 12.59
C GLY A 386 7.56 -33.32 12.72
N HIS A 387 8.81 -33.69 12.96
CA HIS A 387 9.90 -32.76 13.20
C HIS A 387 11.20 -33.26 12.55
N ASN A 388 12.26 -32.44 12.59
CA ASN A 388 13.53 -32.73 11.93
C ASN A 388 14.20 -34.03 12.36
N LYS A 389 13.87 -34.59 13.53
CA LYS A 389 14.41 -35.86 14.02
C LYS A 389 13.54 -37.09 13.73
N GLY A 390 12.30 -36.89 13.27
CA GLY A 390 11.36 -37.98 13.02
C GLY A 390 9.92 -37.58 13.35
N VAL A 391 9.15 -38.54 13.87
CA VAL A 391 7.77 -38.35 14.30
C VAL A 391 7.65 -38.73 15.77
N SER A 392 6.93 -37.91 16.53
CA SER A 392 6.58 -38.16 17.94
C SER A 392 5.08 -38.18 18.13
N GLU A 393 4.60 -38.94 19.13
CA GLU A 393 3.22 -38.85 19.63
C GLU A 393 3.15 -37.83 20.77
N LEU A 394 2.16 -36.94 20.75
CA LEU A 394 1.90 -36.03 21.85
C LEU A 394 1.09 -36.72 22.92
N MET A 395 1.70 -36.91 24.08
CA MET A 395 1.12 -37.56 25.26
C MET A 395 1.05 -36.56 26.42
N GLY A 396 -0.14 -35.98 26.60
CA GLY A 396 -0.32 -34.92 27.60
C GLY A 396 0.56 -33.72 27.33
N ASN A 397 1.54 -33.44 28.18
CA ASN A 397 2.45 -32.31 28.03
C ASN A 397 3.88 -32.72 27.65
N HIS A 398 4.07 -33.87 27.03
CA HIS A 398 5.37 -34.32 26.54
C HIS A 398 5.24 -35.01 25.16
N LEU A 399 6.35 -35.08 24.44
CA LEU A 399 6.43 -35.76 23.15
C LEU A 399 7.17 -37.09 23.30
N GLN A 400 6.47 -38.17 23.00
CA GLN A 400 7.04 -39.52 22.98
C GLN A 400 7.56 -39.81 21.56
N PRO A 401 8.89 -39.94 21.35
CA PRO A 401 9.44 -40.34 20.07
C PRO A 401 8.90 -41.71 19.65
N LEU A 402 8.66 -41.86 18.34
CA LEU A 402 8.27 -43.15 17.77
C LEU A 402 9.49 -43.84 17.15
N ASP A 403 9.60 -45.14 17.39
CA ASP A 403 10.63 -45.96 16.74
C ASP A 403 10.21 -46.35 15.32
N ASN A 404 11.18 -46.86 14.54
CA ASN A 404 10.96 -47.34 13.16
C ASN A 404 10.31 -46.28 12.21
N VAL A 405 10.61 -45.00 12.44
CA VAL A 405 10.24 -43.92 11.51
C VAL A 405 11.53 -43.34 10.91
N GLY A 406 11.42 -42.83 9.70
CA GLY A 406 12.55 -42.15 9.05
C GLY A 406 12.89 -40.84 9.76
N VAL A 407 14.12 -40.38 9.58
CA VAL A 407 14.59 -39.07 10.04
C VAL A 407 13.89 -37.97 9.26
N GLY A 408 13.34 -36.96 9.96
CA GLY A 408 12.63 -35.84 9.38
C GLY A 408 11.20 -36.19 8.99
N GLY A 409 10.30 -36.18 9.96
CA GLY A 409 8.86 -36.40 9.69
C GLY A 409 8.26 -35.24 8.91
N MET A 410 8.06 -35.43 7.59
CA MET A 410 7.65 -34.36 6.67
C MET A 410 6.16 -34.28 6.47
N ASP A 411 5.47 -35.42 6.32
CA ASP A 411 4.02 -35.47 6.14
C ASP A 411 3.47 -36.81 6.67
N LEU A 412 2.18 -36.83 7.02
CA LEU A 412 1.47 -38.04 7.48
C LEU A 412 0.04 -38.00 6.96
N LYS A 413 -0.40 -39.05 6.27
CA LYS A 413 -1.72 -39.15 5.64
C LYS A 413 -2.41 -40.44 5.95
N LYS A 414 -3.72 -40.37 6.16
CA LYS A 414 -4.59 -41.50 6.36
C LYS A 414 -5.21 -41.96 5.03
N GLY A 415 -5.27 -43.27 4.79
CA GLY A 415 -5.92 -43.82 3.62
C GLY A 415 -6.17 -45.30 3.73
N VAL A 416 -6.65 -45.88 2.64
CA VAL A 416 -6.91 -47.34 2.55
C VAL A 416 -6.03 -47.89 1.44
N ILE A 417 -5.22 -48.89 1.77
CA ILE A 417 -4.34 -49.60 0.78
C ILE A 417 -4.65 -51.11 0.91
N HIS A 418 -4.97 -51.72 -0.20
CA HIS A 418 -5.37 -53.16 -0.23
C HIS A 418 -6.46 -53.52 0.80
N GLY A 419 -7.46 -52.60 0.99
CA GLY A 419 -8.54 -52.78 1.98
C GLY A 419 -8.13 -52.55 3.42
N GLN A 420 -6.88 -52.29 3.73
CA GLN A 420 -6.39 -52.01 5.08
C GLN A 420 -6.33 -50.49 5.32
N GLU A 421 -6.92 -50.04 6.41
CA GLU A 421 -6.77 -48.66 6.87
C GLU A 421 -5.37 -48.46 7.43
N VAL A 422 -4.65 -47.46 6.92
CA VAL A 422 -3.25 -47.17 7.30
C VAL A 422 -3.01 -45.68 7.40
N LEU A 423 -1.93 -45.30 8.14
CA LEU A 423 -1.31 -44.01 7.93
C LEU A 423 0.00 -44.22 7.15
N VAL A 424 0.28 -43.34 6.23
CA VAL A 424 1.53 -43.30 5.46
C VAL A 424 2.28 -42.03 5.86
N GLY A 425 3.45 -42.21 6.49
CA GLY A 425 4.34 -41.12 6.86
C GLY A 425 5.47 -40.96 5.86
N SER A 426 5.82 -39.75 5.51
CA SER A 426 7.01 -39.44 4.75
C SER A 426 8.10 -38.81 5.60
N SER A 427 9.34 -39.09 5.24
CA SER A 427 10.53 -38.58 5.88
C SER A 427 11.53 -38.02 4.85
N TYR A 428 12.73 -37.65 5.29
CA TYR A 428 13.79 -37.19 4.37
C TYR A 428 14.20 -38.24 3.34
N SER A 429 13.95 -39.52 3.59
CA SER A 429 14.45 -40.60 2.71
C SER A 429 13.53 -41.78 2.55
N VAL A 430 12.59 -42.01 3.46
CA VAL A 430 11.77 -43.22 3.47
C VAL A 430 10.29 -42.93 3.69
N LEU A 431 9.44 -43.90 3.37
CA LEU A 431 8.04 -43.98 3.75
C LEU A 431 7.86 -44.97 4.89
N THR A 432 7.02 -44.63 5.86
CA THR A 432 6.66 -45.47 7.00
C THR A 432 5.16 -45.77 6.99
N ILE A 433 4.80 -47.04 7.15
CA ILE A 433 3.42 -47.47 7.32
C ILE A 433 3.10 -47.58 8.81
N TYR A 434 2.00 -46.95 9.22
CA TYR A 434 1.42 -47.09 10.57
C TYR A 434 0.18 -47.94 10.48
N LYS A 435 0.00 -48.82 11.43
CA LYS A 435 -1.18 -49.70 11.59
C LYS A 435 -1.75 -49.58 12.98
N LYS A 436 -3.00 -49.95 13.17
CA LYS A 436 -3.59 -50.01 14.49
C LYS A 436 -3.11 -51.24 15.22
N ASP A 437 -2.69 -51.05 16.48
CA ASP A 437 -2.38 -52.14 17.42
C ASP A 437 -3.67 -52.74 18.02
N ALA A 438 -3.50 -53.74 18.92
CA ALA A 438 -4.61 -54.41 19.61
C ALA A 438 -5.46 -53.45 20.47
N ALA A 439 -4.92 -52.31 20.88
CA ALA A 439 -5.62 -51.26 21.62
C ALA A 439 -6.25 -50.20 20.68
N ASN A 440 -6.34 -50.47 19.36
CA ASN A 440 -6.84 -49.55 18.34
C ASN A 440 -6.06 -48.22 18.24
N ARG A 441 -4.77 -48.23 18.60
CA ARG A 441 -3.86 -47.08 18.55
C ARG A 441 -2.99 -47.20 17.28
N TRP A 442 -2.77 -46.06 16.61
CA TRP A 442 -1.84 -45.98 15.49
C TRP A 442 -0.40 -46.11 15.99
N VAL A 443 0.31 -47.10 15.50
CA VAL A 443 1.73 -47.31 15.81
C VAL A 443 2.51 -47.52 14.52
N PRO A 444 3.80 -47.08 14.41
CA PRO A 444 4.65 -47.38 13.29
C PRO A 444 4.81 -48.93 13.13
N SER A 445 4.51 -49.44 11.95
CA SER A 445 4.63 -50.87 11.67
C SER A 445 5.98 -51.20 11.07
N HIS A 446 6.30 -50.54 9.95
CA HIS A 446 7.57 -50.78 9.23
C HIS A 446 7.85 -49.65 8.23
N ILE A 447 9.13 -49.55 7.82
CA ILE A 447 9.60 -48.73 6.72
C ILE A 447 9.37 -49.49 5.42
N VAL A 448 8.89 -48.82 4.38
CA VAL A 448 8.63 -49.39 3.06
C VAL A 448 9.96 -49.66 2.33
N ASN A 449 10.25 -50.89 2.04
CA ASN A 449 11.44 -51.31 1.26
C ASN A 449 11.33 -50.88 -0.19
N GLY A 450 12.49 -50.54 -0.80
CA GLY A 450 12.56 -50.14 -2.21
C GLY A 450 12.15 -48.68 -2.49
N TYR A 451 11.97 -47.84 -1.44
CA TYR A 451 11.74 -46.44 -1.58
C TYR A 451 12.81 -45.63 -0.82
N PHE A 452 13.57 -44.83 -1.55
CA PHE A 452 14.62 -43.93 -1.01
C PHE A 452 14.60 -42.62 -1.80
N ASP A 453 13.68 -41.72 -1.44
CA ASP A 453 13.61 -40.40 -2.04
C ASP A 453 13.19 -39.38 -0.98
N LEU A 454 13.68 -38.12 -1.09
CA LEU A 454 13.21 -37.01 -0.29
C LEU A 454 11.74 -36.73 -0.65
N THR A 455 10.85 -36.98 0.28
CA THR A 455 9.41 -36.82 0.07
C THR A 455 8.84 -35.70 0.90
N TYR A 456 8.50 -34.62 0.22
CA TYR A 456 7.94 -33.44 0.87
C TYR A 456 6.45 -33.61 1.22
N ARG A 457 5.70 -34.28 0.34
CA ARG A 457 4.26 -34.57 0.54
C ARG A 457 3.96 -35.98 0.09
N VAL A 458 3.00 -36.56 0.79
CA VAL A 458 2.44 -37.86 0.43
C VAL A 458 0.91 -37.73 0.33
N GLU A 459 0.30 -38.38 -0.63
CA GLU A 459 -1.14 -38.52 -0.74
C GLU A 459 -1.48 -39.99 -1.14
N ILE A 460 -2.68 -40.41 -0.78
CA ILE A 460 -3.19 -41.75 -1.10
C ILE A 460 -4.41 -41.57 -2.00
N ASP A 461 -4.41 -42.20 -3.16
CA ASP A 461 -5.56 -42.16 -4.07
C ASP A 461 -6.65 -43.17 -3.67
N ALA A 462 -7.79 -43.09 -4.37
CA ALA A 462 -8.93 -43.97 -4.09
C ALA A 462 -8.66 -45.45 -4.38
N PHE A 463 -7.61 -45.76 -5.13
CA PHE A 463 -7.20 -47.14 -5.48
C PHE A 463 -6.12 -47.69 -4.56
N GLY A 464 -5.71 -46.91 -3.54
CA GLY A 464 -4.67 -47.32 -2.59
C GLY A 464 -3.24 -47.11 -3.09
N ASN A 465 -3.01 -46.39 -4.18
CA ASN A 465 -1.65 -46.03 -4.56
C ASN A 465 -1.18 -44.81 -3.74
N ILE A 466 0.11 -44.85 -3.42
CA ILE A 466 0.76 -43.74 -2.73
C ILE A 466 1.37 -42.80 -3.79
N TRP A 467 1.04 -41.52 -3.67
CA TRP A 467 1.65 -40.47 -4.47
C TRP A 467 2.63 -39.67 -3.61
N THR A 468 3.81 -39.46 -4.17
CA THR A 468 4.88 -38.72 -3.49
C THR A 468 5.35 -37.56 -4.36
N SER A 469 5.70 -36.44 -3.76
CA SER A 469 6.35 -35.32 -4.47
C SER A 469 7.78 -35.13 -3.97
N HIS A 470 8.68 -34.93 -4.91
CA HIS A 470 10.07 -34.59 -4.70
C HIS A 470 10.36 -33.21 -5.27
N THR A 471 11.07 -32.37 -4.53
CA THR A 471 11.31 -30.97 -4.90
C THR A 471 11.87 -30.79 -6.32
N TYR A 472 12.69 -31.74 -6.81
CA TYR A 472 13.36 -31.61 -8.11
C TYR A 472 13.06 -32.72 -9.10
N LYS A 473 12.47 -33.85 -8.66
CA LYS A 473 12.26 -35.02 -9.51
C LYS A 473 10.81 -35.19 -9.98
N GLY A 474 9.92 -34.27 -9.59
CA GLY A 474 8.49 -34.34 -9.91
C GLY A 474 7.72 -35.26 -8.96
N VAL A 475 6.68 -35.92 -9.46
CA VAL A 475 5.78 -36.78 -8.68
C VAL A 475 5.93 -38.24 -9.05
N SER A 476 5.81 -39.13 -8.06
CA SER A 476 5.86 -40.57 -8.28
C SER A 476 4.58 -41.21 -7.76
N LYS A 477 4.06 -42.16 -8.55
CA LYS A 477 2.99 -43.06 -8.14
C LYS A 477 3.60 -44.38 -7.73
N LEU A 478 3.25 -44.86 -6.55
CA LEU A 478 3.75 -46.09 -5.96
C LEU A 478 2.57 -47.05 -5.72
N SER A 479 2.71 -48.30 -6.11
CA SER A 479 1.89 -49.39 -5.56
C SER A 479 2.74 -50.27 -4.65
N LEU A 480 2.18 -50.71 -3.55
CA LEU A 480 2.84 -51.57 -2.58
C LEU A 480 2.46 -53.02 -2.80
N THR A 481 3.28 -53.96 -2.32
CA THR A 481 2.93 -55.38 -2.20
C THR A 481 1.73 -55.55 -1.24
N GLU A 482 1.00 -56.65 -1.31
CA GLU A 482 -0.17 -56.92 -0.47
C GLU A 482 0.10 -56.85 1.03
N ASP A 483 1.29 -57.23 1.47
CA ASP A 483 1.74 -57.11 2.87
C ASP A 483 2.16 -55.68 3.27
N LEU A 484 2.15 -54.73 2.31
CA LEU A 484 2.57 -53.33 2.41
C LEU A 484 4.05 -53.10 2.72
N LYS A 485 4.89 -54.12 2.66
CA LYS A 485 6.30 -54.04 3.09
C LYS A 485 7.26 -53.49 2.03
N SER A 486 6.90 -53.58 0.78
CA SER A 486 7.79 -53.23 -0.32
C SER A 486 7.06 -52.50 -1.44
N VAL A 487 7.80 -51.68 -2.18
CA VAL A 487 7.31 -51.07 -3.42
C VAL A 487 7.22 -52.18 -4.49
N GLN A 488 6.02 -52.45 -4.98
CA GLN A 488 5.78 -53.35 -6.09
C GLN A 488 6.06 -52.68 -7.43
N ARG A 489 5.60 -51.43 -7.58
CA ARG A 489 5.79 -50.64 -8.80
C ARG A 489 5.96 -49.17 -8.44
N LYS A 490 6.93 -48.50 -9.07
CA LYS A 490 7.14 -47.07 -9.02
C LYS A 490 7.11 -46.48 -10.43
N VAL A 491 6.31 -45.47 -10.65
CA VAL A 491 6.28 -44.70 -11.89
C VAL A 491 6.49 -43.24 -11.54
N THR A 492 7.48 -42.60 -12.17
CA THR A 492 7.79 -41.19 -11.93
C THR A 492 7.38 -40.38 -13.15
N TYR A 493 6.62 -39.31 -12.91
CA TYR A 493 6.13 -38.40 -13.93
C TYR A 493 6.98 -37.12 -13.87
N ASN A 494 8.09 -37.12 -14.63
CA ASN A 494 9.01 -36.02 -14.79
C ASN A 494 9.09 -35.47 -16.22
N GLN A 495 8.30 -36.03 -17.13
CA GLN A 495 8.35 -35.76 -18.58
C GLN A 495 7.51 -34.56 -19.01
N LEU A 496 6.79 -33.91 -18.11
CA LEU A 496 6.15 -32.65 -18.42
C LEU A 496 7.29 -31.62 -18.63
N LYS A 497 7.35 -31.02 -19.82
CA LYS A 497 8.36 -30.01 -20.21
C LYS A 497 8.18 -28.73 -19.41
N THR A 498 8.05 -28.83 -18.10
CA THR A 498 7.81 -27.75 -17.19
C THR A 498 9.13 -27.30 -16.57
N LYS A 499 9.32 -26.00 -16.36
CA LYS A 499 10.52 -25.45 -15.74
C LYS A 499 10.58 -25.75 -14.25
N GLU A 500 9.45 -26.04 -13.62
CA GLU A 500 9.33 -26.30 -12.19
C GLU A 500 8.81 -27.74 -11.94
N ALA A 501 9.18 -28.28 -10.78
CA ALA A 501 8.72 -29.59 -10.34
C ALA A 501 7.22 -29.54 -10.02
N LEU A 502 6.51 -30.62 -10.42
CA LEU A 502 5.08 -30.76 -10.12
C LEU A 502 4.83 -30.78 -8.61
N LYS A 503 3.90 -29.95 -8.16
CA LYS A 503 3.37 -29.96 -6.80
C LYS A 503 2.20 -30.93 -6.72
N LEU A 504 2.23 -31.80 -5.70
CA LEU A 504 1.18 -32.78 -5.42
C LEU A 504 0.10 -32.18 -4.53
N LEU A 505 -1.14 -32.25 -4.96
CA LEU A 505 -2.31 -31.73 -4.24
C LEU A 505 -3.46 -32.73 -4.29
N LYS A 506 -4.44 -32.57 -3.39
CA LYS A 506 -5.68 -33.35 -3.37
C LYS A 506 -6.88 -32.42 -3.30
N LEU A 507 -7.82 -32.61 -4.21
CA LEU A 507 -9.04 -31.83 -4.29
C LEU A 507 -10.24 -32.77 -4.48
N ARG A 508 -11.20 -32.72 -3.55
CA ARG A 508 -12.41 -33.56 -3.59
C ARG A 508 -12.10 -35.05 -3.78
N GLY A 509 -11.09 -35.56 -3.04
CA GLY A 509 -10.65 -36.95 -3.16
C GLY A 509 -9.75 -37.28 -4.36
N LYS A 510 -9.70 -36.42 -5.37
CA LYS A 510 -8.90 -36.60 -6.59
C LYS A 510 -7.47 -36.08 -6.40
N ILE A 511 -6.50 -36.80 -6.89
CA ILE A 511 -5.10 -36.35 -6.95
C ILE A 511 -4.95 -35.41 -8.14
N ILE A 512 -4.44 -34.22 -7.89
CA ILE A 512 -4.17 -33.20 -8.89
C ILE A 512 -2.75 -32.66 -8.71
N PHE A 513 -2.25 -32.02 -9.74
CA PHE A 513 -0.90 -31.45 -9.75
C PHE A 513 -0.91 -30.07 -10.35
N THR A 514 0.15 -29.31 -10.04
CA THR A 514 0.42 -28.04 -10.72
C THR A 514 1.93 -27.84 -10.89
N ASP A 515 2.30 -27.20 -11.99
CA ASP A 515 3.67 -26.73 -12.26
C ASP A 515 3.84 -25.21 -12.00
N GLY A 516 2.84 -24.60 -11.36
CA GLY A 516 2.81 -23.15 -11.11
C GLY A 516 2.22 -22.32 -12.26
N GLN A 517 1.98 -22.92 -13.45
CA GLN A 517 1.39 -22.25 -14.60
C GLN A 517 0.02 -22.83 -14.97
N GLN A 518 -0.15 -24.14 -14.84
CA GLN A 518 -1.36 -24.85 -15.16
C GLN A 518 -1.62 -26.06 -14.26
N TRP A 519 -2.84 -26.55 -14.29
CA TRP A 519 -3.32 -27.67 -13.53
C TRP A 519 -3.24 -28.98 -14.34
N PHE A 520 -2.93 -30.05 -13.64
CA PHE A 520 -2.89 -31.42 -14.20
C PHE A 520 -3.67 -32.36 -13.30
N GLU A 521 -4.16 -33.47 -13.89
CA GLU A 521 -4.78 -34.59 -13.21
C GLU A 521 -4.18 -35.88 -13.68
N TYR A 522 -4.26 -36.92 -12.86
CA TYR A 522 -3.93 -38.26 -13.30
C TYR A 522 -5.13 -38.89 -13.98
N ASN A 523 -4.94 -39.36 -15.20
CA ASN A 523 -5.94 -40.09 -15.97
C ASN A 523 -5.63 -41.58 -15.88
N ASP A 524 -6.54 -42.36 -15.27
CA ASP A 524 -6.37 -43.79 -15.04
C ASP A 524 -6.43 -44.59 -16.33
N ASP A 525 -7.25 -44.20 -17.32
CA ASP A 525 -7.37 -44.92 -18.60
C ASP A 525 -6.08 -44.79 -19.41
N LYS A 526 -5.44 -43.63 -19.39
CA LYS A 526 -4.19 -43.37 -20.12
C LYS A 526 -2.94 -43.65 -19.31
N GLN A 527 -3.09 -44.00 -18.04
CA GLN A 527 -1.99 -44.18 -17.07
C GLN A 527 -0.97 -43.05 -17.09
N ASN A 528 -1.43 -41.80 -17.24
CA ASN A 528 -0.57 -40.65 -17.43
C ASN A 528 -1.16 -39.39 -16.77
N VAL A 529 -0.28 -38.43 -16.50
CA VAL A 529 -0.63 -37.08 -16.02
C VAL A 529 -0.96 -36.21 -17.24
N LEU A 530 -2.13 -35.63 -17.26
CA LEU A 530 -2.67 -34.81 -18.35
C LEU A 530 -3.13 -33.45 -17.82
N PRO A 531 -3.22 -32.41 -18.68
CA PRO A 531 -3.81 -31.13 -18.28
C PRO A 531 -5.25 -31.32 -17.76
N TYR A 532 -5.54 -30.69 -16.64
CA TYR A 532 -6.87 -30.72 -16.01
C TYR A 532 -7.74 -29.59 -16.58
N ALA A 533 -8.52 -29.91 -17.63
CA ALA A 533 -9.30 -28.91 -18.37
C ALA A 533 -10.17 -28.04 -17.47
N LEU A 534 -10.95 -28.63 -16.56
CA LEU A 534 -11.88 -27.92 -15.68
C LEU A 534 -11.19 -26.83 -14.83
N LEU A 535 -10.08 -27.17 -14.20
CA LEU A 535 -9.37 -26.19 -13.36
C LEU A 535 -8.60 -25.16 -14.20
N ASN A 536 -8.07 -25.56 -15.35
CA ASN A 536 -7.39 -24.65 -16.26
C ASN A 536 -8.34 -23.62 -16.87
N GLU A 537 -9.60 -23.99 -17.07
CA GLU A 537 -10.64 -23.07 -17.56
C GLU A 537 -11.17 -22.15 -16.46
N GLN A 538 -11.44 -22.69 -15.27
CA GLN A 538 -12.18 -21.95 -14.22
C GLN A 538 -11.26 -21.27 -13.20
N LEU A 539 -10.09 -21.82 -12.91
CA LEU A 539 -9.14 -21.33 -11.91
C LEU A 539 -7.68 -21.27 -12.41
N PRO A 540 -7.41 -20.75 -13.63
CA PRO A 540 -6.04 -20.71 -14.16
C PRO A 540 -5.12 -19.85 -13.27
N GLN A 541 -5.64 -18.78 -12.66
CA GLN A 541 -4.91 -17.88 -11.78
C GLN A 541 -4.47 -18.53 -10.47
N LEU A 542 -5.03 -19.67 -10.09
CA LEU A 542 -4.66 -20.40 -8.87
C LEU A 542 -3.64 -21.51 -9.13
N ALA A 543 -3.09 -21.63 -10.33
CA ALA A 543 -2.11 -22.68 -10.66
C ALA A 543 -0.83 -22.62 -9.81
N THR A 544 -0.52 -21.48 -9.19
CA THR A 544 0.59 -21.34 -8.24
C THR A 544 0.33 -21.95 -6.86
N THR A 545 -0.88 -22.48 -6.61
CA THR A 545 -1.28 -23.08 -5.33
C THR A 545 -0.28 -24.15 -4.88
N HIS A 546 0.13 -24.05 -3.62
CA HIS A 546 1.01 -25.03 -2.99
C HIS A 546 0.30 -25.88 -1.93
N HIS A 547 -0.86 -25.46 -1.45
CA HIS A 547 -1.66 -26.20 -0.46
C HIS A 547 -3.16 -25.96 -0.69
N ILE A 548 -3.94 -27.05 -0.54
CA ILE A 548 -5.41 -26.97 -0.55
C ILE A 548 -5.91 -27.53 0.78
N VAL A 549 -6.68 -26.72 1.51
CA VAL A 549 -7.25 -27.09 2.81
C VAL A 549 -8.77 -27.15 2.67
N PRO A 550 -9.42 -28.31 2.87
CA PRO A 550 -10.86 -28.39 2.82
C PRO A 550 -11.51 -27.69 4.03
N VAL A 551 -12.52 -26.87 3.76
CA VAL A 551 -13.41 -26.31 4.79
C VAL A 551 -14.60 -27.25 5.01
N ASN A 552 -15.13 -27.78 3.92
CA ASN A 552 -16.14 -28.83 3.83
C ASN A 552 -16.10 -29.48 2.44
N ASP A 553 -17.05 -30.32 2.12
CA ASP A 553 -17.08 -31.03 0.82
C ASP A 553 -17.14 -30.11 -0.41
N ASN A 554 -17.61 -28.89 -0.23
CA ASN A 554 -17.86 -27.94 -1.33
C ASN A 554 -17.07 -26.63 -1.20
N ARG A 555 -16.27 -26.44 -0.17
CA ARG A 555 -15.46 -25.23 0.04
C ARG A 555 -14.03 -25.58 0.42
N PHE A 556 -13.07 -24.90 -0.19
CA PHE A 556 -11.65 -25.18 -0.06
C PHE A 556 -10.84 -23.89 -0.01
N TRP A 557 -9.85 -23.82 0.86
CA TRP A 557 -8.82 -22.82 0.79
C TRP A 557 -7.72 -23.25 -0.18
N PHE A 558 -7.51 -22.47 -1.23
CA PHE A 558 -6.35 -22.59 -2.12
C PHE A 558 -5.32 -21.58 -1.64
N ILE A 559 -4.15 -22.07 -1.25
CA ILE A 559 -3.08 -21.25 -0.68
C ILE A 559 -1.98 -21.14 -1.74
N THR A 560 -1.76 -19.90 -2.18
CA THR A 560 -0.70 -19.54 -3.13
C THR A 560 0.47 -18.91 -2.37
N PRO A 561 1.62 -18.59 -2.98
CA PRO A 561 2.71 -17.89 -2.32
C PRO A 561 2.35 -16.48 -1.80
N THR A 562 1.27 -15.88 -2.29
CA THR A 562 0.91 -14.50 -2.00
C THR A 562 -0.48 -14.31 -1.39
N ASP A 563 -1.35 -15.32 -1.49
CA ASP A 563 -2.76 -15.16 -1.18
C ASP A 563 -3.41 -16.44 -0.63
N TYR A 564 -4.44 -16.26 0.20
CA TYR A 564 -5.43 -17.29 0.51
C TYR A 564 -6.68 -17.05 -0.32
N TYR A 565 -7.16 -18.08 -1.06
CA TYR A 565 -8.41 -18.02 -1.82
C TYR A 565 -9.42 -19.03 -1.27
N LEU A 566 -10.58 -18.57 -0.85
CA LEU A 566 -11.71 -19.43 -0.55
C LEU A 566 -12.49 -19.70 -1.82
N VAL A 567 -12.51 -20.96 -2.22
CA VAL A 567 -13.17 -21.42 -3.44
C VAL A 567 -14.32 -22.33 -3.09
N ALA A 568 -15.50 -22.01 -3.60
CA ALA A 568 -16.68 -22.87 -3.53
C ALA A 568 -16.84 -23.67 -4.82
N PHE A 569 -17.35 -24.90 -4.68
CA PHE A 569 -17.74 -25.74 -5.80
C PHE A 569 -19.25 -26.04 -5.74
N ALA A 570 -19.97 -25.67 -6.78
CA ALA A 570 -21.39 -25.96 -6.90
C ALA A 570 -21.77 -26.20 -8.37
N ASN A 571 -22.61 -27.20 -8.64
CA ASN A 571 -23.12 -27.50 -9.98
C ASN A 571 -22.03 -27.62 -11.08
N GLY A 572 -20.88 -28.19 -10.74
CA GLY A 572 -19.78 -28.36 -11.69
C GLY A 572 -18.90 -27.11 -11.89
N VAL A 573 -19.16 -26.04 -11.15
CA VAL A 573 -18.45 -24.77 -11.28
C VAL A 573 -17.70 -24.42 -10.00
N TYR A 574 -16.43 -24.05 -10.13
CA TYR A 574 -15.63 -23.45 -9.09
C TYR A 574 -15.76 -21.93 -9.12
N LYS A 575 -16.03 -21.33 -7.96
CA LYS A 575 -16.14 -19.88 -7.80
C LYS A 575 -15.27 -19.42 -6.63
N ILE A 576 -14.47 -18.39 -6.85
CA ILE A 576 -13.75 -17.71 -5.77
C ILE A 576 -14.76 -16.87 -4.98
N GLU A 577 -14.91 -17.16 -3.67
CA GLU A 577 -15.78 -16.42 -2.75
C GLU A 577 -15.04 -15.35 -1.96
N GLU A 578 -13.74 -15.58 -1.68
CA GLU A 578 -12.91 -14.68 -0.88
C GLU A 578 -11.47 -14.74 -1.36
N LYS A 579 -10.79 -13.61 -1.26
CA LYS A 579 -9.34 -13.49 -1.44
C LYS A 579 -8.77 -12.71 -0.26
N ILE A 580 -7.70 -13.20 0.34
CA ILE A 580 -6.96 -12.54 1.42
C ILE A 580 -5.49 -12.51 1.01
N ALA A 581 -5.01 -11.35 0.62
CA ALA A 581 -3.61 -11.22 0.22
C ALA A 581 -2.69 -11.17 1.46
N PHE A 582 -1.50 -11.76 1.37
CA PHE A 582 -0.56 -11.80 2.50
C PHE A 582 -0.12 -10.41 2.96
N ASN A 583 -0.05 -9.44 2.07
CA ASN A 583 0.27 -8.05 2.40
C ASN A 583 -0.83 -7.31 3.18
N GLN A 584 -2.03 -7.88 3.26
CA GLN A 584 -3.15 -7.36 4.06
C GLN A 584 -3.13 -7.89 5.50
N LEU A 585 -2.40 -8.97 5.73
CA LEU A 585 -2.28 -9.56 7.05
C LEU A 585 -1.42 -8.68 7.96
N GLN A 586 -1.73 -8.65 9.26
CA GLN A 586 -0.93 -7.91 10.24
C GLN A 586 0.46 -8.53 10.45
N HIS A 587 0.56 -9.83 10.27
CA HIS A 587 1.78 -10.60 10.42
C HIS A 587 2.06 -11.38 9.13
N PRO A 588 3.33 -11.56 8.76
CA PRO A 588 3.68 -12.27 7.54
C PRO A 588 3.15 -13.72 7.51
N ALA A 589 2.69 -14.15 6.36
CA ALA A 589 2.53 -15.57 6.07
C ALA A 589 3.77 -16.09 5.32
N SER A 590 4.10 -17.36 5.50
CA SER A 590 5.22 -17.97 4.79
C SER A 590 4.82 -18.24 3.33
N GLU A 591 5.59 -17.71 2.37
CA GLU A 591 5.31 -17.90 0.94
C GLU A 591 5.23 -19.37 0.51
N GLU A 592 6.06 -20.23 1.12
CA GLU A 592 6.14 -21.66 0.74
C GLU A 592 5.40 -22.60 1.71
N ARG A 593 5.12 -22.15 2.94
CA ARG A 593 4.61 -23.00 4.03
C ARG A 593 3.33 -22.48 4.65
N ALA A 594 2.73 -21.46 4.05
CA ALA A 594 1.44 -20.98 4.50
C ALA A 594 0.45 -22.15 4.55
N THR A 595 -0.25 -22.25 5.67
CA THR A 595 -1.26 -23.30 5.91
C THR A 595 -2.42 -22.70 6.68
N ALA A 596 -3.49 -23.47 6.78
CA ALA A 596 -4.67 -23.12 7.52
C ALA A 596 -5.19 -24.35 8.27
N PHE A 597 -5.73 -24.12 9.45
CA PHE A 597 -6.46 -25.11 10.22
C PHE A 597 -7.95 -24.75 10.23
N VAL A 598 -8.80 -25.70 9.91
CA VAL A 598 -10.26 -25.51 9.87
C VAL A 598 -10.90 -26.29 10.99
N THR A 599 -11.71 -25.60 11.81
CA THR A 599 -12.49 -26.28 12.88
C THR A 599 -13.73 -26.95 12.31
N PRO A 600 -14.35 -27.92 13.06
CA PRO A 600 -15.60 -28.54 12.62
C PRO A 600 -16.75 -27.56 12.35
N GLU A 601 -16.74 -26.40 13.02
CA GLU A 601 -17.74 -25.33 12.85
C GLU A 601 -17.48 -24.49 11.59
N GLY A 602 -16.35 -24.72 10.86
CA GLY A 602 -15.95 -24.04 9.64
C GLY A 602 -15.16 -22.74 9.85
N ASN A 603 -14.74 -22.43 11.08
CA ASN A 603 -13.82 -21.35 11.34
C ASN A 603 -12.42 -21.74 10.86
N THR A 604 -11.71 -20.81 10.26
CA THR A 604 -10.37 -21.05 9.72
C THR A 604 -9.34 -20.26 10.49
N TYR A 605 -8.29 -20.93 10.92
CA TYR A 605 -7.11 -20.31 11.53
C TYR A 605 -5.95 -20.33 10.53
N PHE A 606 -5.47 -19.16 10.13
CA PHE A 606 -4.26 -19.03 9.33
C PHE A 606 -3.03 -18.99 10.22
N CYS A 607 -2.07 -19.84 9.92
CA CYS A 607 -0.79 -19.91 10.61
C CYS A 607 0.15 -18.84 10.06
N LEU A 608 0.60 -17.92 10.91
CA LEU A 608 1.42 -16.77 10.53
C LEU A 608 2.74 -16.77 11.31
N ASP A 609 3.62 -15.86 10.99
CA ASP A 609 4.83 -15.61 11.77
C ASP A 609 4.48 -14.82 13.03
N GLY A 610 4.73 -15.43 14.20
CA GLY A 610 4.45 -14.84 15.50
C GLY A 610 2.97 -14.62 15.85
N SER A 611 2.04 -15.14 15.06
CA SER A 611 0.61 -14.86 15.22
C SER A 611 -0.26 -15.95 14.57
N ILE A 612 -1.53 -15.96 14.96
CA ILE A 612 -2.58 -16.73 14.29
C ILE A 612 -3.68 -15.75 13.89
N ALA A 613 -4.19 -15.89 12.69
CA ALA A 613 -5.37 -15.14 12.26
C ALA A 613 -6.59 -16.06 12.17
N LEU A 614 -7.61 -15.81 12.97
CA LEU A 614 -8.90 -16.46 12.87
C LEU A 614 -9.75 -15.76 11.82
N TYR A 615 -10.16 -16.48 10.80
CA TYR A 615 -11.16 -16.04 9.84
C TYR A 615 -12.53 -16.64 10.17
N THR A 616 -13.52 -15.77 10.31
CA THR A 616 -14.91 -16.14 10.63
C THR A 616 -15.82 -15.85 9.44
N PRO A 617 -16.24 -16.86 8.66
CA PRO A 617 -17.01 -16.66 7.44
C PRO A 617 -18.38 -16.03 7.66
N LYS A 618 -18.98 -16.21 8.84
CA LYS A 618 -20.29 -15.67 9.21
C LYS A 618 -20.26 -14.22 9.66
N ALA A 619 -19.09 -13.64 9.94
CA ALA A 619 -18.98 -12.23 10.26
C ALA A 619 -19.36 -11.37 9.04
N PRO A 620 -20.07 -10.24 9.23
CA PRO A 620 -20.43 -9.38 8.12
C PRO A 620 -19.16 -8.86 7.42
N ARG A 621 -19.24 -8.70 6.10
CA ARG A 621 -18.17 -8.00 5.36
C ARG A 621 -18.15 -6.53 5.76
N VAL A 622 -16.96 -5.96 5.81
CA VAL A 622 -16.80 -4.50 5.89
C VAL A 622 -17.54 -3.87 4.71
N LYS A 623 -18.40 -2.94 5.00
CA LYS A 623 -19.09 -2.18 3.94
C LYS A 623 -18.11 -1.18 3.36
N LEU A 624 -17.59 -1.47 2.17
CA LEU A 624 -16.66 -0.59 1.48
C LEU A 624 -17.37 0.73 1.08
N PRO A 625 -16.63 1.85 1.03
CA PRO A 625 -17.19 3.13 0.61
C PRO A 625 -17.70 3.06 -0.83
N THR A 626 -18.74 3.81 -1.13
CA THR A 626 -19.29 3.95 -2.48
C THR A 626 -18.98 5.30 -3.13
N ASN A 627 -18.21 6.15 -2.45
CA ASN A 627 -17.96 7.54 -2.83
C ASN A 627 -16.59 7.69 -3.47
N LEU A 628 -16.47 7.40 -4.76
CA LEU A 628 -15.32 7.84 -5.55
C LEU A 628 -15.54 9.30 -5.95
N THR A 629 -14.60 10.18 -5.64
CA THR A 629 -14.68 11.61 -5.96
C THR A 629 -13.39 12.11 -6.60
N LEU A 630 -13.49 13.21 -7.35
CA LEU A 630 -12.33 13.91 -7.88
C LEU A 630 -11.80 14.88 -6.82
N LYS A 631 -10.59 14.62 -6.34
CA LYS A 631 -9.91 15.41 -5.29
C LYS A 631 -9.35 16.71 -5.87
N SER A 632 -8.67 16.62 -7.03
CA SER A 632 -8.12 17.80 -7.70
C SER A 632 -8.01 17.58 -9.20
N LEU A 633 -8.15 18.68 -9.95
CA LEU A 633 -7.83 18.77 -11.37
C LEU A 633 -6.69 19.76 -11.53
N ARG A 634 -5.54 19.27 -12.00
CA ARG A 634 -4.37 20.08 -12.29
C ARG A 634 -4.13 20.15 -13.78
N THR A 635 -3.87 21.35 -14.26
CA THR A 635 -3.49 21.58 -15.65
C THR A 635 -2.07 22.13 -15.69
N TYR A 636 -1.28 21.64 -16.65
CA TYR A 636 0.10 22.08 -16.84
C TYR A 636 0.22 22.83 -18.15
N ASN A 637 0.95 23.94 -18.10
CA ASN A 637 1.30 24.68 -19.31
C ASN A 637 2.50 24.00 -19.98
N ARG A 638 2.47 23.92 -21.31
CA ARG A 638 3.56 23.34 -22.12
C ARG A 638 4.91 24.03 -21.97
N SER A 639 4.90 25.32 -21.64
CA SER A 639 6.11 26.17 -21.62
C SER A 639 6.68 26.38 -20.22
N THR A 640 5.94 26.03 -19.19
CA THR A 640 6.35 26.18 -17.79
C THR A 640 5.88 24.96 -17.01
N ASP A 641 6.74 24.38 -16.17
CA ASP A 641 6.37 23.26 -15.30
C ASP A 641 5.40 23.68 -14.17
N LEU A 642 4.85 24.88 -14.25
CA LEU A 642 3.87 25.40 -13.31
C LEU A 642 2.50 24.79 -13.59
N TYR A 643 1.89 24.20 -12.57
CA TYR A 643 0.53 23.72 -12.64
C TYR A 643 -0.47 24.78 -12.15
N THR A 644 -1.68 24.73 -12.70
CA THR A 644 -2.84 25.48 -12.21
C THR A 644 -3.85 24.49 -11.62
N LEU A 645 -4.37 24.76 -10.44
CA LEU A 645 -5.53 24.06 -9.91
C LEU A 645 -6.78 24.66 -10.56
N GLU A 646 -7.54 23.82 -11.22
CA GLU A 646 -8.79 24.21 -11.88
C GLU A 646 -10.00 23.99 -10.95
N ASN A 647 -11.07 24.71 -11.21
CA ASN A 647 -12.33 24.47 -10.53
C ASN A 647 -12.91 23.11 -10.94
N ILE A 648 -13.40 22.34 -9.97
CA ILE A 648 -14.04 21.04 -10.23
C ILE A 648 -15.51 21.31 -10.55
N THR A 649 -15.76 21.81 -11.75
CA THR A 649 -17.12 22.03 -12.26
C THR A 649 -17.37 21.19 -13.51
N PRO A 650 -18.50 20.50 -13.62
CA PRO A 650 -18.83 19.77 -14.84
C PRO A 650 -18.79 20.67 -16.07
N ASN A 651 -18.32 20.15 -17.21
CA ASN A 651 -18.17 20.86 -18.47
C ASN A 651 -17.18 22.02 -18.43
N ILE A 652 -16.19 21.99 -17.53
CA ILE A 652 -15.10 22.98 -17.51
C ILE A 652 -14.42 23.04 -18.88
N ALA A 653 -14.14 24.26 -19.34
CA ALA A 653 -13.45 24.52 -20.58
C ALA A 653 -11.97 24.84 -20.32
N ILE A 654 -11.08 23.92 -20.71
CA ILE A 654 -9.64 24.01 -20.48
C ILE A 654 -8.95 24.59 -21.70
N PRO A 655 -8.15 25.65 -21.56
CA PRO A 655 -7.39 26.20 -22.67
C PRO A 655 -6.40 25.19 -23.27
N TYR A 656 -6.26 25.17 -24.60
CA TYR A 656 -5.32 24.27 -25.29
C TYR A 656 -3.87 24.40 -24.82
N SER A 657 -3.47 25.58 -24.35
CA SER A 657 -2.13 25.80 -23.79
C SER A 657 -1.86 25.03 -22.51
N LYS A 658 -2.92 24.57 -21.83
CA LYS A 658 -2.89 23.82 -20.56
C LYS A 658 -3.41 22.38 -20.72
N ASN A 659 -3.24 21.77 -21.90
CA ASN A 659 -3.83 20.48 -22.24
C ASN A 659 -3.07 19.25 -21.73
N ASN A 660 -2.17 19.43 -20.78
CA ASN A 660 -1.64 18.37 -19.94
C ASN A 660 -2.44 18.36 -18.63
N LEU A 661 -3.16 17.27 -18.39
CA LEU A 661 -4.13 17.17 -17.32
C LEU A 661 -3.74 16.08 -16.34
N GLN A 662 -3.88 16.39 -15.06
CA GLN A 662 -3.76 15.41 -13.98
C GLN A 662 -5.05 15.44 -13.16
N PHE A 663 -5.67 14.29 -13.04
CA PHE A 663 -6.84 14.04 -12.21
C PHE A 663 -6.40 13.21 -11.00
N ASP A 664 -6.49 13.77 -9.81
CA ASP A 664 -6.27 13.04 -8.57
C ASP A 664 -7.63 12.62 -8.03
N PHE A 665 -7.86 11.32 -7.93
CA PHE A 665 -9.08 10.76 -7.34
C PHE A 665 -8.90 10.48 -5.86
N GLN A 666 -10.02 10.43 -5.15
CA GLN A 666 -10.12 10.15 -3.74
C GLN A 666 -11.18 9.07 -3.54
N TYR A 667 -10.78 8.02 -2.83
CA TYR A 667 -11.66 6.92 -2.43
C TYR A 667 -11.34 6.56 -0.97
N PRO A 668 -12.17 7.00 -0.01
CA PRO A 668 -11.86 6.91 1.42
C PRO A 668 -12.08 5.50 1.96
N ASN A 669 -11.27 4.57 1.50
CA ASN A 669 -11.21 3.20 1.99
C ASN A 669 -10.13 3.07 3.06
N PHE A 670 -10.51 2.76 4.30
CA PHE A 670 -9.59 2.55 5.42
C PHE A 670 -9.25 1.07 5.63
N SER A 671 -10.04 0.14 5.07
CA SER A 671 -9.72 -1.27 5.10
C SER A 671 -8.47 -1.56 4.26
N LYS A 672 -7.80 -2.66 4.54
CA LYS A 672 -6.64 -3.11 3.74
C LYS A 672 -7.05 -3.92 2.50
N GLU A 673 -8.35 -4.04 2.25
CA GLU A 673 -8.82 -4.64 1.01
C GLU A 673 -8.31 -3.81 -0.18
N HIS A 674 -7.60 -4.47 -1.08
CA HIS A 674 -7.01 -3.81 -2.23
C HIS A 674 -8.10 -3.41 -3.22
N CYS A 675 -8.19 -2.11 -3.48
CA CYS A 675 -9.10 -1.55 -4.46
C CYS A 675 -8.31 -1.00 -5.65
N GLN A 676 -8.74 -1.34 -6.84
CA GLN A 676 -8.12 -0.91 -8.09
C GLN A 676 -8.96 0.20 -8.73
N LEU A 677 -8.33 1.30 -9.10
CA LEU A 677 -8.95 2.36 -9.89
C LEU A 677 -8.76 2.06 -11.38
N TRP A 678 -9.87 1.96 -12.10
CA TRP A 678 -9.90 1.85 -13.57
C TRP A 678 -10.50 3.11 -14.15
N TYR A 679 -9.94 3.58 -15.26
CA TYR A 679 -10.41 4.79 -15.93
C TYR A 679 -10.46 4.64 -17.45
N GLN A 680 -11.29 5.46 -18.06
CA GLN A 680 -11.42 5.59 -19.52
C GLN A 680 -11.82 7.02 -19.85
N LEU A 681 -11.11 7.65 -20.76
CA LEU A 681 -11.48 8.94 -21.32
C LEU A 681 -12.25 8.73 -22.64
N GLU A 682 -13.56 8.84 -22.59
CA GLU A 682 -14.39 8.78 -23.79
C GLU A 682 -14.02 9.92 -24.74
N GLY A 683 -13.89 9.59 -26.01
CA GLY A 683 -13.36 10.49 -27.05
C GLY A 683 -11.83 10.37 -27.25
N TYR A 684 -11.13 9.58 -26.44
CA TYR A 684 -9.69 9.39 -26.54
C TYR A 684 -9.23 7.94 -26.35
N ASP A 685 -9.65 7.26 -25.26
CA ASP A 685 -9.24 5.91 -24.94
C ASP A 685 -10.18 4.87 -25.57
N LYS A 686 -9.60 3.82 -26.17
CA LYS A 686 -10.35 2.69 -26.73
C LYS A 686 -10.83 1.70 -25.66
N HIS A 687 -10.03 1.53 -24.61
CA HIS A 687 -10.26 0.54 -23.55
C HIS A 687 -10.08 1.16 -22.17
N TRP A 688 -10.65 0.51 -21.17
CA TRP A 688 -10.39 0.81 -19.77
C TRP A 688 -8.93 0.56 -19.44
N ARG A 689 -8.34 1.43 -18.62
CA ARG A 689 -6.96 1.35 -18.13
C ARG A 689 -6.96 1.27 -16.61
N GLU A 690 -6.07 0.46 -16.07
CA GLU A 690 -5.82 0.40 -14.63
C GLU A 690 -4.85 1.52 -14.22
N VAL A 691 -5.10 2.10 -13.04
CA VAL A 691 -4.15 3.01 -12.40
C VAL A 691 -3.20 2.19 -11.55
N THR A 692 -1.93 2.27 -11.87
CA THR A 692 -0.88 1.51 -11.17
C THR A 692 -0.43 2.14 -9.86
N ASN A 693 -0.63 3.46 -9.65
CA ASN A 693 -0.17 4.18 -8.45
C ASN A 693 -1.10 5.34 -8.07
N ASP A 694 -1.37 5.50 -6.78
CA ASP A 694 -1.88 6.71 -6.11
C ASP A 694 -3.21 7.29 -6.63
N PHE A 695 -4.10 6.52 -7.23
CA PHE A 695 -5.38 6.99 -7.79
C PHE A 695 -5.25 8.26 -8.63
N ARG A 696 -4.17 8.36 -9.41
CA ARG A 696 -3.81 9.50 -10.23
C ARG A 696 -3.84 9.16 -11.72
N VAL A 697 -4.60 9.93 -12.47
CA VAL A 697 -4.75 9.77 -13.92
C VAL A 697 -4.09 10.94 -14.62
N ASN A 698 -3.19 10.67 -15.56
CA ASN A 698 -2.45 11.69 -16.29
C ASN A 698 -2.72 11.59 -17.78
N TYR A 699 -3.05 12.70 -18.41
CA TYR A 699 -3.13 12.84 -19.85
C TYR A 699 -2.20 13.95 -20.32
N GLN A 700 -1.35 13.64 -21.29
CA GLN A 700 -0.42 14.59 -21.87
C GLN A 700 -0.84 14.94 -23.31
N ASN A 701 -0.74 16.21 -23.66
CA ASN A 701 -1.01 16.72 -25.00
C ASN A 701 -2.40 16.34 -25.54
N LEU A 702 -3.43 16.46 -24.68
CA LEU A 702 -4.78 16.11 -25.06
C LEU A 702 -5.25 16.98 -26.23
N PRO A 703 -5.77 16.42 -27.33
CA PRO A 703 -6.31 17.22 -28.45
C PRO A 703 -7.46 18.11 -28.00
N SER A 704 -7.79 19.12 -28.82
CA SER A 704 -9.02 19.89 -28.59
C SER A 704 -10.26 19.02 -28.89
N GLY A 705 -11.25 19.08 -28.01
CA GLY A 705 -12.44 18.25 -28.09
C GLY A 705 -13.26 18.25 -26.80
N HIS A 706 -14.40 17.57 -26.86
CA HIS A 706 -15.22 17.27 -25.70
C HIS A 706 -14.90 15.87 -25.19
N TYR A 707 -14.73 15.72 -23.90
CA TYR A 707 -14.31 14.49 -23.25
C TYR A 707 -15.18 14.18 -22.06
N GLN A 708 -15.31 12.90 -21.77
CA GLN A 708 -15.94 12.40 -20.56
C GLN A 708 -14.98 11.43 -19.87
N LEU A 709 -14.38 11.85 -18.76
CA LEU A 709 -13.55 10.98 -17.95
C LEU A 709 -14.47 10.10 -17.11
N LYS A 710 -14.41 8.79 -17.33
CA LYS A 710 -15.07 7.77 -16.53
C LYS A 710 -14.03 7.09 -15.66
N ALA A 711 -14.34 6.90 -14.40
CA ALA A 711 -13.53 6.17 -13.44
C ALA A 711 -14.39 5.20 -12.65
N LYS A 712 -13.85 4.05 -12.29
CA LYS A 712 -14.53 3.05 -11.44
C LYS A 712 -13.52 2.40 -10.51
N VAL A 713 -13.97 2.04 -9.32
CA VAL A 713 -13.19 1.26 -8.36
C VAL A 713 -13.69 -0.16 -8.34
N LEU A 714 -12.79 -1.10 -8.49
CA LEU A 714 -13.05 -2.54 -8.38
C LEU A 714 -12.43 -3.07 -7.08
N ASN A 715 -13.09 -4.06 -6.46
CA ASN A 715 -12.50 -4.86 -5.41
C ASN A 715 -11.59 -5.97 -6.00
N GLU A 716 -10.97 -6.75 -5.15
CA GLU A 716 -10.07 -7.86 -5.54
C GLU A 716 -10.77 -8.98 -6.33
N LEU A 717 -12.08 -9.08 -6.24
CA LEU A 717 -12.90 -10.04 -6.99
C LEU A 717 -13.36 -9.49 -8.35
N GLY A 718 -12.99 -8.22 -8.68
CA GLY A 718 -13.39 -7.57 -9.92
C GLY A 718 -14.80 -6.95 -9.89
N GLU A 719 -15.45 -6.88 -8.73
CA GLU A 719 -16.76 -6.27 -8.57
C GLU A 719 -16.64 -4.75 -8.51
N THR A 720 -17.52 -4.03 -9.20
CA THR A 720 -17.53 -2.55 -9.19
C THR A 720 -18.14 -2.03 -7.89
N LEU A 721 -17.34 -1.31 -7.11
CA LEU A 721 -17.74 -0.70 -5.83
C LEU A 721 -18.30 0.70 -6.01
N SER A 722 -17.72 1.49 -6.89
CA SER A 722 -18.07 2.87 -7.14
C SER A 722 -17.70 3.29 -8.55
N HIS A 723 -18.38 4.31 -9.06
CA HIS A 723 -18.05 4.93 -10.34
C HIS A 723 -18.15 6.45 -10.24
N TYR A 724 -17.41 7.14 -11.11
CA TYR A 724 -17.39 8.59 -11.22
C TYR A 724 -17.30 9.00 -12.68
N THR A 725 -17.96 10.09 -13.02
CA THR A 725 -17.96 10.61 -14.39
C THR A 725 -17.76 12.13 -14.36
N PHE A 726 -16.79 12.61 -15.13
CA PHE A 726 -16.46 14.04 -15.20
C PHE A 726 -16.37 14.50 -16.66
N PRO A 727 -17.35 15.28 -17.14
CA PRO A 727 -17.31 15.89 -18.48
C PRO A 727 -16.48 17.17 -18.46
N PHE A 728 -15.63 17.33 -19.48
CA PHE A 728 -14.85 18.56 -19.70
C PHE A 728 -14.54 18.77 -21.19
N ALA A 729 -14.09 19.96 -21.54
CA ALA A 729 -13.68 20.25 -22.90
C ALA A 729 -12.29 20.90 -22.95
N VAL A 730 -11.49 20.54 -23.95
CA VAL A 730 -10.26 21.25 -24.32
C VAL A 730 -10.56 22.17 -25.48
N ILE A 731 -10.46 23.48 -25.24
CA ILE A 731 -10.84 24.53 -26.21
C ILE A 731 -9.90 24.48 -27.39
N THR A 732 -10.46 24.53 -28.61
CA THR A 732 -9.65 24.64 -29.81
C THR A 732 -8.90 25.98 -29.84
N PRO A 733 -7.55 25.99 -30.02
CA PRO A 733 -6.80 27.23 -30.09
C PRO A 733 -7.25 28.06 -31.30
N TRP A 734 -7.29 29.38 -31.10
CA TRP A 734 -7.79 30.33 -32.11
C TRP A 734 -7.20 30.11 -33.51
N TYR A 735 -5.91 29.74 -33.57
CA TYR A 735 -5.20 29.49 -34.82
C TYR A 735 -5.55 28.16 -35.51
N ARG A 736 -6.37 27.30 -34.87
CA ARG A 736 -6.93 26.05 -35.44
C ARG A 736 -8.46 26.10 -35.57
N THR A 737 -9.07 27.28 -35.39
CA THR A 737 -10.50 27.44 -35.59
C THR A 737 -10.81 27.55 -37.11
N VAL A 738 -12.04 27.23 -37.49
CA VAL A 738 -12.51 27.38 -38.90
C VAL A 738 -12.27 28.80 -39.38
N TRP A 739 -12.48 29.80 -38.52
CA TRP A 739 -12.23 31.21 -38.83
C TRP A 739 -10.74 31.49 -39.10
N ALA A 740 -9.84 30.89 -38.35
CA ALA A 740 -8.40 31.02 -38.59
C ALA A 740 -8.00 30.41 -39.93
N TYR A 741 -8.54 29.24 -40.29
CA TYR A 741 -8.28 28.63 -41.59
C TYR A 741 -8.87 29.47 -42.73
N ILE A 742 -10.07 30.07 -42.57
CA ILE A 742 -10.60 31.03 -43.52
C ILE A 742 -9.66 32.27 -43.67
N PHE A 743 -9.15 32.74 -42.54
CA PHE A 743 -8.20 33.86 -42.51
C PHE A 743 -6.88 33.53 -43.21
N TYR A 744 -6.34 32.29 -42.94
CA TYR A 744 -5.13 31.80 -43.60
C TYR A 744 -5.35 31.64 -45.13
N PHE A 745 -6.51 31.08 -45.48
CA PHE A 745 -6.90 30.92 -46.89
C PHE A 745 -7.06 32.29 -47.60
N ALA A 746 -7.72 33.23 -46.94
CA ALA A 746 -7.86 34.59 -47.44
C ALA A 746 -6.49 35.32 -47.55
N GLY A 747 -5.63 35.14 -46.56
CA GLY A 747 -4.25 35.63 -46.56
C GLY A 747 -3.41 35.01 -47.69
N PHE A 748 -3.58 33.71 -47.92
CA PHE A 748 -2.92 32.99 -48.99
C PHE A 748 -3.37 33.52 -50.38
N ILE A 749 -4.69 33.74 -50.58
CA ILE A 749 -5.25 34.36 -51.77
C ILE A 749 -4.75 35.80 -51.91
N GLY A 750 -4.75 36.58 -50.82
CA GLY A 750 -4.25 37.95 -50.82
C GLY A 750 -2.75 38.04 -51.19
N ALA A 751 -1.95 37.12 -50.61
CA ALA A 751 -0.53 37.01 -50.95
C ALA A 751 -0.33 36.60 -52.43
N GLY A 752 -1.15 35.64 -52.93
CA GLY A 752 -1.15 35.29 -54.35
C GLY A 752 -1.54 36.46 -55.30
N ALA A 753 -2.58 37.19 -54.87
CA ALA A 753 -2.99 38.39 -55.61
C ALA A 753 -1.90 39.49 -55.59
N LEU A 754 -1.26 39.68 -54.41
CA LEU A 754 -0.15 40.63 -54.27
C LEU A 754 1.04 40.23 -55.12
N VAL A 755 1.44 38.93 -55.08
CA VAL A 755 2.52 38.42 -55.96
C VAL A 755 2.15 38.57 -57.41
N THR A 756 0.90 38.31 -57.81
CA THR A 756 0.41 38.48 -59.22
C THR A 756 0.43 39.96 -59.60
N ALA A 757 -0.03 40.84 -58.66
CA ALA A 757 -0.01 42.29 -58.91
C ALA A 757 1.44 42.83 -59.05
N LEU A 758 2.35 42.35 -58.17
CA LEU A 758 3.79 42.70 -58.28
C LEU A 758 4.42 42.13 -59.52
N TYR A 759 4.06 40.90 -59.91
CA TYR A 759 4.51 40.30 -61.20
C TYR A 759 3.97 41.05 -62.39
N LEU A 760 2.69 41.46 -62.38
CA LEU A 760 2.11 42.31 -63.45
C LEU A 760 2.76 43.68 -63.51
N ARG A 761 3.00 44.33 -62.36
CA ARG A 761 3.75 45.58 -62.27
C ARG A 761 5.18 45.41 -62.77
N TYR A 762 5.84 44.33 -62.43
CA TYR A 762 7.18 44.00 -62.96
C TYR A 762 7.15 43.80 -64.48
N LYS A 763 6.14 43.04 -64.95
CA LYS A 763 5.96 42.78 -66.38
C LYS A 763 5.64 44.08 -67.18
N MET A 764 4.80 44.98 -66.58
CA MET A 764 4.52 46.32 -67.21
C MET A 764 5.77 47.18 -67.15
N LYS A 765 6.51 47.25 -66.09
CA LYS A 765 7.82 47.97 -66.02
C LYS A 765 8.87 47.34 -66.96
N LYS A 766 8.82 46.05 -67.19
CA LYS A 766 9.68 45.35 -68.11
C LYS A 766 9.27 45.68 -69.57
N LYS A 767 7.93 45.79 -69.85
CA LYS A 767 7.43 46.24 -71.11
C LYS A 767 7.75 47.71 -71.39
N GLU A 768 7.56 48.60 -70.41
CA GLU A 768 8.00 49.98 -70.49
C GLU A 768 9.51 50.11 -70.76
N ARG A 769 10.31 49.32 -70.04
CA ARG A 769 11.76 49.29 -70.27
C ARG A 769 12.13 48.66 -71.59
N SER A 770 11.34 47.72 -72.12
CA SER A 770 11.58 47.20 -73.47
C SER A 770 11.21 48.22 -74.56
N PHE A 771 10.07 48.97 -74.36
CA PHE A 771 9.72 50.07 -75.20
C PHE A 771 10.78 51.21 -75.17
N LEU A 772 11.28 51.50 -73.96
CA LEU A 772 12.38 52.51 -73.85
C LEU A 772 13.68 51.97 -74.41
N ARG A 773 13.97 50.65 -74.27
CA ARG A 773 15.13 49.98 -74.85
C ARG A 773 15.06 49.90 -76.38
N GLU A 774 13.86 49.77 -76.98
CA GLU A 774 13.64 49.73 -78.37
C GLU A 774 13.83 51.14 -78.98
N ARG A 775 13.42 52.18 -78.24
CA ARG A 775 13.72 53.57 -78.55
C ARG A 775 15.25 53.89 -78.44
N LEU A 776 15.87 53.38 -77.41
CA LEU A 776 17.33 53.51 -77.19
C LEU A 776 18.14 52.59 -78.09
N ARG A 777 17.61 51.44 -78.54
CA ARG A 777 18.26 50.57 -79.51
C ARG A 777 18.37 51.25 -80.93
N ARG A 778 17.37 52.04 -81.31
CA ARG A 778 17.47 52.83 -82.53
C ARG A 778 18.47 53.93 -82.45
N GLN A 779 18.78 54.40 -81.25
CA GLN A 779 19.90 55.41 -81.08
C GLN A 779 21.26 54.73 -80.85
N ARG A 780 21.33 53.48 -80.40
CA ARG A 780 22.59 52.79 -80.15
C ARG A 780 23.06 51.85 -81.26
N LEU A 781 22.35 51.80 -82.38
CA LEU A 781 22.86 51.14 -83.61
C LEU A 781 23.93 51.95 -84.32
N LEU A 782 24.23 53.12 -83.83
CA LEU A 782 25.37 54.00 -84.35
C LEU A 782 26.61 54.02 -83.44
N GLU A 783 26.51 53.39 -82.22
CA GLU A 783 27.66 53.42 -81.25
C GLU A 783 28.17 52.06 -80.87
N ALA A 784 27.66 50.96 -81.43
CA ALA A 784 28.01 49.60 -81.00
C ALA A 784 29.10 48.95 -81.88
N ARG A 785 30.23 49.59 -81.95
CA ARG A 785 31.45 48.95 -82.50
C ARG A 785 32.68 48.99 -81.60
N GLU A 786 32.47 49.39 -80.36
CA GLU A 786 33.48 49.34 -79.32
C GLU A 786 32.88 48.86 -78.03
N GLN A 787 32.88 47.64 -77.73
CA GLN A 787 33.00 47.02 -76.39
C GLN A 787 32.57 45.52 -76.37
N GLU A 788 33.43 44.79 -77.04
CA GLU A 788 33.42 43.30 -76.93
C GLU A 788 34.50 42.84 -76.01
N VAL A 789 34.52 43.35 -74.77
CA VAL A 789 35.48 42.87 -73.66
C VAL A 789 34.92 43.01 -72.26
N THR A 790 33.73 42.66 -71.98
CA THR A 790 33.37 42.47 -70.51
C THR A 790 32.23 41.44 -70.35
N LYS A 791 32.47 40.23 -70.71
CA LYS A 791 31.52 39.14 -70.56
C LYS A 791 32.12 37.97 -69.86
N LEU A 792 32.63 38.16 -68.70
CA LEU A 792 33.13 37.01 -67.93
C LEU A 792 33.08 37.16 -66.38
N GLN A 793 32.23 38.00 -65.87
CA GLN A 793 32.20 38.16 -64.38
C GLN A 793 30.87 38.10 -63.63
N ASN A 794 29.80 37.62 -64.17
CA ASN A 794 28.53 37.54 -63.41
C ASN A 794 27.83 36.22 -63.48
N GLN A 795 28.53 35.11 -63.44
CA GLN A 795 27.93 33.75 -63.22
C GLN A 795 28.15 33.14 -61.87
N VAL A 796 28.65 33.86 -60.87
CA VAL A 796 28.98 33.27 -59.57
C VAL A 796 28.01 33.66 -58.46
N LEU A 797 26.98 34.50 -58.68
CA LEU A 797 26.21 35.07 -57.60
C LEU A 797 24.76 34.50 -57.39
N ILE A 798 24.32 33.54 -58.16
CA ILE A 798 22.96 32.98 -58.01
C ILE A 798 22.94 31.61 -57.28
N ALA A 799 24.11 31.03 -57.05
CA ALA A 799 24.16 29.68 -56.37
C ALA A 799 24.22 29.74 -54.86
N GLN A 800 24.16 30.90 -54.21
CA GLN A 800 24.35 30.99 -52.73
C GLN A 800 23.11 31.19 -51.90
N LEU A 801 21.93 31.31 -52.43
CA LEU A 801 20.70 31.56 -51.65
C LEU A 801 19.80 30.34 -51.45
N ASP A 802 19.97 29.27 -52.21
CA ASP A 802 19.19 28.03 -52.04
C ASP A 802 19.80 27.05 -51.01
N TYR A 803 20.98 27.37 -50.50
CA TYR A 803 21.75 26.47 -49.61
C TYR A 803 21.46 26.66 -48.10
N LYS A 804 20.83 27.76 -47.72
CA LYS A 804 20.67 28.10 -46.26
C LYS A 804 19.42 27.54 -45.57
N SER A 805 18.42 27.11 -46.29
CA SER A 805 17.20 26.56 -45.62
C SER A 805 17.23 25.04 -45.43
N LYS A 806 18.06 24.32 -46.17
CA LYS A 806 18.24 22.88 -46.01
C LYS A 806 19.23 22.48 -44.90
N SER A 807 20.13 23.39 -44.48
CA SER A 807 21.24 23.07 -43.60
C SER A 807 20.88 22.97 -42.10
N LEU A 808 19.71 23.45 -41.69
CA LEU A 808 19.32 23.45 -40.27
C LEU A 808 18.63 22.14 -39.87
N ALA A 809 17.94 21.48 -40.79
CA ALA A 809 17.32 20.16 -40.54
C ALA A 809 18.33 19.01 -40.68
N GLU A 810 19.34 19.18 -41.54
CA GLU A 810 20.39 18.17 -41.74
C GLU A 810 21.47 18.19 -40.65
N ALA A 811 21.69 19.33 -39.98
CA ALA A 811 22.74 19.47 -38.97
C ALA A 811 22.55 18.55 -37.73
N THR A 812 21.31 18.21 -37.38
CA THR A 812 21.02 17.34 -36.24
C THR A 812 21.20 15.86 -36.60
N MET A 813 20.87 15.51 -37.85
CA MET A 813 21.00 14.14 -38.34
C MET A 813 22.41 13.83 -38.82
N MET A 814 23.13 14.87 -39.28
CA MET A 814 24.47 14.76 -39.84
C MET A 814 25.56 14.52 -38.77
N ASN A 815 25.32 14.92 -37.51
CA ASN A 815 26.32 14.70 -36.44
C ASN A 815 26.43 13.22 -36.05
N ILE A 816 25.37 12.48 -36.16
CA ILE A 816 25.38 11.02 -35.86
C ILE A 816 26.05 10.26 -36.99
N THR A 817 25.67 10.56 -38.24
CA THR A 817 26.19 9.89 -39.45
C THR A 817 27.64 10.30 -39.77
N ARG A 818 28.04 11.52 -39.41
CA ARG A 818 29.40 12.04 -39.61
C ARG A 818 30.40 11.33 -38.73
N ASN A 819 30.05 11.01 -37.46
CA ASN A 819 30.94 10.29 -36.56
C ASN A 819 31.12 8.84 -36.98
N GLU A 820 30.06 8.16 -37.44
CA GLU A 820 30.17 6.81 -38.01
C GLU A 820 31.02 6.79 -39.30
N PHE A 821 30.80 7.76 -40.19
CA PHE A 821 31.56 7.88 -41.43
C PHE A 821 33.04 8.15 -41.16
N LEU A 822 33.37 9.09 -40.26
CA LEU A 822 34.76 9.39 -39.90
C LEU A 822 35.46 8.23 -39.25
N THR A 823 34.76 7.44 -38.44
CA THR A 823 35.30 6.24 -37.80
C THR A 823 35.61 5.14 -38.84
N ASN A 824 34.70 4.96 -39.80
CA ASN A 824 34.91 4.02 -40.92
C ASN A 824 36.04 4.44 -41.84
N LEU A 825 36.19 5.76 -42.14
CA LEU A 825 37.28 6.31 -42.93
C LEU A 825 38.65 6.15 -42.24
N VAL A 826 38.74 6.31 -40.92
CA VAL A 826 39.96 6.05 -40.15
C VAL A 826 40.35 4.58 -40.27
N THR A 827 39.37 3.68 -40.17
CA THR A 827 39.61 2.22 -40.27
C THR A 827 40.04 1.81 -41.68
N GLU A 828 39.44 2.41 -42.70
CA GLU A 828 39.79 2.15 -44.12
C GLU A 828 41.17 2.73 -44.47
N LEU A 829 41.51 3.91 -44.00
CA LEU A 829 42.84 4.54 -44.15
C LEU A 829 43.92 3.77 -43.39
N GLU A 830 43.63 3.25 -42.21
CA GLU A 830 44.57 2.38 -41.45
C GLU A 830 44.82 1.06 -42.18
N THR A 831 43.84 0.49 -42.86
CA THR A 831 44.01 -0.73 -43.67
C THR A 831 44.79 -0.48 -44.94
N LEU A 832 44.65 0.71 -45.56
CA LEU A 832 45.41 1.12 -46.72
C LEU A 832 46.85 1.44 -46.41
N LEU A 833 47.16 2.00 -45.24
CA LEU A 833 48.48 2.26 -44.69
C LEU A 833 49.32 1.00 -44.47
N ASN A 834 48.65 -0.10 -44.09
CA ASN A 834 49.31 -1.40 -43.90
C ASN A 834 49.64 -2.11 -45.20
N SER A 835 49.21 -1.64 -46.38
CA SER A 835 49.42 -2.24 -47.70
C SER A 835 50.59 -1.70 -48.49
N GLN A 836 51.53 -1.01 -47.89
CA GLN A 836 52.86 -0.62 -48.45
C GLN A 836 52.91 0.25 -49.74
N ARG A 837 51.92 1.07 -50.04
CA ARG A 837 51.96 1.91 -51.27
C ARG A 837 51.81 3.41 -51.07
N VAL A 838 51.86 3.96 -49.86
CA VAL A 838 51.72 5.43 -49.67
C VAL A 838 52.72 5.93 -48.60
N SER A 839 53.26 7.10 -48.84
CA SER A 839 54.23 7.78 -47.94
C SER A 839 53.62 8.02 -46.53
N LYS A 840 54.15 7.33 -45.52
CA LYS A 840 53.71 7.36 -44.13
C LYS A 840 53.61 8.75 -43.47
N ALA A 841 54.37 9.73 -43.93
CA ALA A 841 54.42 11.07 -43.31
C ALA A 841 53.18 11.95 -43.62
N LYS A 842 52.64 11.92 -44.85
CA LYS A 842 51.46 12.70 -45.23
C LYS A 842 50.15 12.08 -44.76
N SER A 843 50.10 10.76 -44.65
CA SER A 843 48.91 10.02 -44.25
C SER A 843 48.66 10.10 -42.73
N ASN A 844 49.74 10.08 -41.91
CA ASN A 844 49.64 10.28 -40.48
C ASN A 844 49.11 11.69 -40.10
N LEU A 845 49.45 12.70 -40.92
CA LEU A 845 48.98 14.07 -40.71
C LEU A 845 47.48 14.17 -41.00
N ILE A 846 46.94 13.43 -41.99
CA ILE A 846 45.53 13.41 -42.31
C ILE A 846 44.74 12.61 -41.26
N LEU A 847 45.29 11.49 -40.77
CA LEU A 847 44.67 10.73 -39.70
C LEU A 847 44.62 11.53 -38.38
N GLN A 848 45.67 12.32 -38.11
CA GLN A 848 45.72 13.18 -36.93
C GLN A 848 44.66 14.31 -37.05
N HIS A 849 44.53 14.95 -38.20
CA HIS A 849 43.50 15.97 -38.44
C HIS A 849 42.09 15.42 -38.36
N ILE A 850 41.86 14.17 -38.74
CA ILE A 850 40.51 13.54 -38.63
C ILE A 850 40.23 13.21 -37.18
N ARG A 851 41.24 12.72 -36.43
CA ARG A 851 41.09 12.41 -34.98
C ARG A 851 40.86 13.66 -34.14
N ASP A 852 41.53 14.77 -34.47
CA ASP A 852 41.34 16.05 -33.78
C ASP A 852 39.96 16.67 -33.99
N ASN A 853 39.26 16.29 -35.10
CA ASN A 853 37.91 16.73 -35.36
C ASN A 853 36.82 15.85 -34.74
N ILE A 854 37.16 14.73 -34.12
CA ILE A 854 36.25 13.86 -33.36
C ILE A 854 36.37 14.22 -31.89
N SER A 855 36.12 15.48 -31.51
CA SER A 855 36.19 15.83 -30.08
C SER A 855 34.92 15.32 -29.36
N GLN A 856 35.11 14.40 -28.45
CA GLN A 856 34.05 13.91 -27.56
C GLN A 856 33.72 14.93 -26.45
N GLU A 857 34.50 15.97 -26.28
CA GLU A 857 34.40 16.87 -25.13
C GLU A 857 33.20 17.83 -25.22
N ASP A 858 32.90 18.37 -26.37
CA ASP A 858 31.80 19.33 -26.54
C ASP A 858 30.43 18.68 -26.41
N GLN A 859 30.29 17.44 -26.84
CA GLN A 859 29.00 16.69 -26.68
C GLN A 859 28.74 16.30 -25.25
N TRP A 860 29.77 16.07 -24.47
CA TRP A 860 29.64 15.70 -23.07
C TRP A 860 29.21 16.88 -22.20
N GLN A 861 29.65 18.06 -22.47
CA GLN A 861 29.27 19.28 -21.75
C GLN A 861 27.79 19.59 -21.92
N VAL A 862 27.27 19.50 -23.15
CA VAL A 862 25.84 19.66 -23.43
C VAL A 862 24.99 18.56 -22.76
N PHE A 863 25.49 17.34 -22.71
CA PHE A 863 24.84 16.27 -21.99
C PHE A 863 24.82 16.54 -20.48
N GLN A 864 25.89 17.02 -19.92
CA GLN A 864 26.04 17.33 -18.49
C GLN A 864 25.03 18.41 -18.06
N GLU A 865 24.89 19.48 -18.83
CA GLU A 865 23.95 20.57 -18.56
C GLU A 865 22.48 20.08 -18.64
N ASN A 866 22.13 19.28 -19.63
CA ASN A 866 20.81 18.71 -19.77
C ASN A 866 20.49 17.67 -18.68
N PHE A 867 21.47 16.91 -18.23
CA PHE A 867 21.33 15.93 -17.17
C PHE A 867 21.07 16.57 -15.80
N ASP A 868 21.78 17.65 -15.51
CA ASP A 868 21.59 18.42 -14.26
C ASP A 868 20.21 19.09 -14.21
N LEU A 869 19.69 19.54 -15.33
CA LEU A 869 18.31 20.06 -15.45
C LEU A 869 17.24 19.00 -15.09
N ILE A 870 17.45 17.78 -15.51
CA ILE A 870 16.52 16.66 -15.27
C ILE A 870 16.68 16.11 -13.84
N HIS A 871 17.91 16.05 -13.34
CA HIS A 871 18.27 15.40 -12.10
C HIS A 871 18.71 16.37 -10.98
N LYS A 872 18.17 17.57 -10.97
CA LYS A 872 18.33 18.59 -9.91
C LYS A 872 19.77 18.86 -9.48
N ASP A 873 20.59 19.27 -10.44
CA ASP A 873 22.00 19.62 -10.20
C ASP A 873 22.87 18.46 -9.71
N PHE A 874 22.66 17.27 -10.21
CA PHE A 874 23.41 16.06 -9.83
C PHE A 874 24.92 16.21 -9.91
N PHE A 875 25.42 16.72 -11.04
CA PHE A 875 26.86 16.91 -11.23
C PHE A 875 27.41 17.96 -10.28
N LYS A 876 26.69 19.04 -10.07
CA LYS A 876 27.06 20.12 -9.18
C LYS A 876 27.18 19.62 -7.75
N LYS A 877 26.15 18.95 -7.24
CA LYS A 877 26.13 18.37 -5.90
C LYS A 877 27.23 17.32 -5.70
N LEU A 878 27.42 16.46 -6.71
CA LEU A 878 28.43 15.40 -6.63
C LEU A 878 29.85 15.99 -6.61
N LYS A 879 30.10 17.05 -7.37
CA LYS A 879 31.40 17.72 -7.43
C LYS A 879 31.68 18.57 -6.21
N GLU A 880 30.68 19.16 -5.58
CA GLU A 880 30.80 19.89 -4.31
C GLU A 880 31.15 18.94 -3.15
N LEU A 881 30.52 17.77 -3.08
CA LEU A 881 30.77 16.79 -2.03
C LEU A 881 32.04 15.97 -2.24
N TYR A 882 32.44 15.78 -3.50
CA TYR A 882 33.61 14.95 -3.86
C TYR A 882 34.48 15.67 -4.91
N PRO A 883 35.20 16.73 -4.53
CA PRO A 883 36.00 17.53 -5.47
C PRO A 883 37.12 16.77 -6.18
N GLN A 884 37.52 15.61 -5.64
CA GLN A 884 38.58 14.76 -6.18
C GLN A 884 38.13 13.90 -7.38
N LEU A 885 36.85 13.96 -7.76
CA LEU A 885 36.34 13.21 -8.93
C LEU A 885 36.83 13.86 -10.23
N THR A 886 37.42 13.08 -11.09
CA THR A 886 37.82 13.51 -12.43
C THR A 886 36.63 13.51 -13.41
N PRO A 887 36.74 14.19 -14.56
CA PRO A 887 35.69 14.14 -15.60
C PRO A 887 35.33 12.70 -16.00
N THR A 888 36.29 11.81 -16.04
CA THR A 888 36.04 10.39 -16.36
C THR A 888 35.26 9.68 -15.24
N ASP A 889 35.53 10.03 -13.98
CA ASP A 889 34.80 9.48 -12.83
C ASP A 889 33.36 9.98 -12.86
N LEU A 890 33.13 11.22 -13.21
CA LEU A 890 31.79 11.80 -13.34
C LEU A 890 30.99 11.16 -14.48
N ARG A 891 31.63 10.89 -15.62
CA ARG A 891 31.03 10.11 -16.70
C ARG A 891 30.58 8.72 -16.24
N MET A 892 31.45 8.05 -15.50
CA MET A 892 31.14 6.74 -14.93
C MET A 892 29.98 6.80 -13.92
N ALA A 893 29.96 7.81 -13.06
CA ALA A 893 28.91 8.01 -12.07
C ALA A 893 27.52 8.15 -12.69
N VAL A 894 27.42 8.92 -13.77
CA VAL A 894 26.16 9.11 -14.51
C VAL A 894 25.69 7.81 -15.15
N LEU A 895 26.59 7.11 -15.83
CA LEU A 895 26.22 5.85 -16.50
C LEU A 895 25.71 4.82 -15.49
N ILE A 896 26.30 4.79 -14.29
CA ILE A 896 25.84 3.95 -13.20
C ILE A 896 24.47 4.42 -12.67
N ARG A 897 24.26 5.73 -12.49
CA ARG A 897 22.99 6.30 -12.05
C ARG A 897 21.84 6.01 -13.02
N ILE A 898 22.09 6.00 -14.32
CA ILE A 898 21.08 5.63 -15.34
C ILE A 898 20.92 4.11 -15.43
N ASN A 899 21.58 3.37 -14.58
CA ASN A 899 21.50 1.91 -14.45
C ASN A 899 22.04 1.12 -15.65
N TYR A 900 23.03 1.66 -16.35
CA TYR A 900 23.74 0.90 -17.38
C TYR A 900 24.60 -0.22 -16.75
N THR A 901 24.55 -1.38 -17.37
CA THR A 901 25.39 -2.54 -16.98
C THR A 901 26.85 -2.29 -17.33
N SER A 902 27.76 -2.97 -16.65
CA SER A 902 29.20 -2.86 -16.97
C SER A 902 29.53 -3.19 -18.42
N LYS A 903 28.74 -4.05 -19.05
CA LYS A 903 28.91 -4.41 -20.46
C LYS A 903 28.52 -3.27 -21.39
N GLU A 904 27.38 -2.64 -21.13
CA GLU A 904 26.92 -1.48 -21.89
C GLU A 904 27.82 -0.28 -21.69
N ILE A 905 28.35 -0.06 -20.49
CA ILE A 905 29.33 0.99 -20.22
C ILE A 905 30.64 0.74 -20.97
N ALA A 906 31.08 -0.51 -21.06
CA ALA A 906 32.28 -0.90 -21.81
C ALA A 906 32.13 -0.58 -23.30
N GLU A 907 30.99 -0.89 -23.89
CA GLU A 907 30.66 -0.59 -25.28
C GLU A 907 30.56 0.93 -25.53
N MET A 908 29.89 1.68 -24.66
CA MET A 908 29.71 3.14 -24.80
C MET A 908 30.99 3.94 -24.62
N GLN A 909 31.90 3.48 -23.77
CA GLN A 909 33.18 4.17 -23.52
C GLN A 909 34.37 3.59 -24.32
N ASN A 910 34.09 2.59 -25.14
CA ASN A 910 35.07 1.88 -25.94
C ASN A 910 36.30 1.36 -25.14
N ILE A 911 35.99 0.76 -23.96
CA ILE A 911 37.02 0.16 -23.07
C ILE A 911 36.63 -1.29 -22.75
N SER A 912 37.59 -2.07 -22.31
CA SER A 912 37.34 -3.46 -21.95
C SER A 912 36.44 -3.56 -20.71
N LEU A 913 35.67 -4.62 -20.58
CA LEU A 913 34.82 -4.88 -19.40
C LEU A 913 35.64 -4.82 -18.09
N ARG A 914 36.85 -5.36 -18.12
CA ARG A 914 37.81 -5.28 -17.01
C ARG A 914 38.26 -3.84 -16.70
N GLY A 915 38.31 -2.99 -17.74
CA GLY A 915 38.56 -1.54 -17.63
C GLY A 915 37.43 -0.83 -16.87
N VAL A 916 36.17 -1.19 -17.18
CA VAL A 916 34.97 -0.66 -16.47
C VAL A 916 35.00 -1.08 -14.99
N GLU A 917 35.23 -2.35 -14.70
CA GLU A 917 35.30 -2.84 -13.33
C GLU A 917 36.40 -2.13 -12.51
N THR A 918 37.56 -1.94 -13.12
CA THR A 918 38.66 -1.17 -12.51
C THR A 918 38.29 0.29 -12.28
N ALA A 919 37.53 0.89 -13.18
CA ALA A 919 37.03 2.26 -13.05
C ALA A 919 35.94 2.37 -11.95
N ARG A 920 35.03 1.41 -11.87
CA ARG A 920 34.03 1.32 -10.79
C ARG A 920 34.69 1.13 -9.42
N TYR A 921 35.70 0.30 -9.33
CA TYR A 921 36.51 0.11 -8.11
C TYR A 921 37.20 1.41 -7.68
N ARG A 922 37.86 2.12 -8.61
CA ARG A 922 38.49 3.42 -8.32
C ARG A 922 37.49 4.49 -7.91
N LEU A 923 36.34 4.51 -8.55
CA LEU A 923 35.24 5.43 -8.22
C LEU A 923 34.72 5.17 -6.80
N ARG A 924 34.48 3.91 -6.45
CA ARG A 924 34.07 3.51 -5.09
C ARG A 924 35.08 3.96 -4.04
N LYS A 925 36.35 3.79 -4.30
CA LYS A 925 37.43 4.22 -3.40
C LYS A 925 37.48 5.75 -3.23
N LYS A 926 37.25 6.51 -4.30
CA LYS A 926 37.22 7.98 -4.23
C LYS A 926 35.95 8.49 -3.50
N LEU A 927 34.85 7.75 -3.55
CA LEU A 927 33.63 8.04 -2.84
C LEU A 927 33.62 7.53 -1.40
N GLN A 928 34.69 6.85 -0.96
CA GLN A 928 34.86 6.26 0.38
C GLN A 928 33.76 5.23 0.73
N LEU A 929 33.26 4.48 -0.25
CA LEU A 929 32.24 3.46 -0.09
C LEU A 929 32.91 2.09 0.23
N ALA A 930 32.25 1.30 1.06
CA ALA A 930 32.64 -0.07 1.35
C ALA A 930 32.44 -0.98 0.11
N GLU A 931 33.02 -2.15 0.12
CA GLU A 931 33.00 -3.07 -1.02
C GLU A 931 31.60 -3.62 -1.27
N GLU A 932 30.77 -3.67 -0.25
CA GLU A 932 29.40 -4.15 -0.25
C GLU A 932 28.36 -3.09 -0.68
N ASP A 933 28.73 -1.80 -0.67
CA ASP A 933 27.80 -0.72 -1.01
C ASP A 933 27.48 -0.71 -2.51
N ASN A 934 26.23 -0.60 -2.85
CA ASN A 934 25.80 -0.51 -4.23
C ASN A 934 25.98 0.92 -4.76
N LEU A 935 26.84 1.09 -5.78
CA LEU A 935 27.07 2.39 -6.41
C LEU A 935 25.81 3.00 -7.03
N TYR A 936 24.91 2.20 -7.55
CA TYR A 936 23.64 2.69 -8.10
C TYR A 936 22.76 3.29 -7.00
N ASP A 937 22.58 2.58 -5.91
CA ASP A 937 21.76 3.04 -4.77
C ASP A 937 22.37 4.29 -4.12
N PHE A 938 23.70 4.36 -4.05
CA PHE A 938 24.40 5.55 -3.60
C PHE A 938 24.07 6.76 -4.47
N PHE A 939 24.18 6.64 -5.80
CA PHE A 939 23.89 7.75 -6.70
C PHE A 939 22.39 8.07 -6.81
N ALA A 940 21.51 7.12 -6.48
CA ALA A 940 20.06 7.36 -6.42
C ALA A 940 19.66 8.31 -5.29
N GLN A 941 20.47 8.46 -4.26
CA GLN A 941 20.21 9.36 -3.13
C GLN A 941 20.45 10.84 -3.45
N PHE A 942 21.12 11.16 -4.56
CA PHE A 942 21.35 12.54 -5.03
C PHE A 942 20.13 13.06 -5.83
N ASN A 943 18.95 13.11 -5.17
CA ASN A 943 17.72 13.67 -5.76
C ASN A 943 17.52 15.14 -5.38
#